data_40ee934f037d619f8dfbc9a76bde737a
#
_entry.id   40ee934f037d619f8dfbc9a76bde737a
#
_cell.length_a   1.000
_cell.length_b   1.000
_cell.length_c   1.000
_cell.angle_alpha   90.00
_cell.angle_beta   90.00
_cell.angle_gamma   90.00
#
_symmetry.space_group_name_H-M   'P 1'
#
loop_
_entity.id
_entity.type
_entity.pdbx_description
1 polymer ?
#
loop_
_entity_poly.entity_id
_entity_poly.type
_entity_poly.pdbx_seq_one_letter_code
_entity_poly.pdbx_strand_id
1 'polypeptide(L)'
;MDEQFLNFIKQQAESHIELASRREKDEAKAKDQINLIRKYEEIFLGKALLDDSDISLLKRGEYYYSQRYFETVFNYQWSGKDSWPISNPIIQKIIWREHVTNVHNSLSLLNKRYIAGKFTLDPELDIDAFIQFLNKHDFKEVEIIYLVFQYSSRALFMQTNGDDKAEQKLTRFGEYLFRLIQPGKSFWGMKKDTNYKQIVDAILIEKSYNNSEKIFEWMLFLYVYYPGMLNDCYYQYLFYSDYQKKKLVNLTCVNFLIENEAGKLDGILIKAMQEVPVERGVKFGIYLALNQKLNGKYHDMIIEMGEDYLVNSFKKITGGHVYYYDVSTSNGPLSIVYSKYLIACHKEKGKERIEKFLKEADFIYPHYLKFLDEQYGYGCLPYLIDALFKDSEKSDYFTTIFSILNKYDFRPYLTRIIEFITQVASGKTREQAAVLLAKYPDDIMPVATNLVTEKTVNQRIAGALILSEVNTEKANIILSEAVDLEINDDTRDIMLEALAEKRFAQPYTLKMVKDMIAKAEARKKLSRWNEKWMEEEKLPRLYWSDGKKELSITEVRYLLYRMKRAQGLNSDIEAKQLLHHIDRDLSNKFAKAMLVAFQDSNSDPKLKYYLTIAGLLGDDDIMHSLNTLFKKNITDKRVKMAEYVIGALAMVGTNKALRLVEVIYRKFANKKPAISSAAKEALTAAANELNISMDELADRIIPNFDFDGLYRKFEVDGEEYRAFINSEFTLSFLNEDNKVRKSIPANTPKELKAEFKEIEKEVRDIVKSQSGRLEKYMLEERRWPVNDWQNFFFMNPVMFVYALKLVWGVFDKDNNLLDVFYCSEDTSLYDVNDEEVMLNEDQFIGIIHPVYLSPEKLKLWYDKVYNMQLITIFPQFERSIIAVEESEKEQSYSKMFYGKGVPKGADFVNTFMVKKNWIKSTGDGGYSEFTKWYRDEIRAYANIEGP
;
A
#
# COMPACT_ATOMS: atom_id res chain seq x y z
N MET A 1 -29.28 -29.68 -23.94
CA MET A 1 -28.56 -28.79 -23.02
C MET A 1 -27.34 -29.58 -22.55
N ASP A 2 -26.17 -29.01 -22.64
CA ASP A 2 -24.90 -29.65 -22.26
C ASP A 2 -24.94 -30.01 -20.74
N GLU A 3 -24.45 -31.20 -20.38
CA GLU A 3 -24.42 -31.69 -19.00
C GLU A 3 -23.58 -30.78 -18.08
N GLN A 4 -22.53 -30.17 -18.60
CA GLN A 4 -21.74 -29.18 -17.87
C GLN A 4 -22.56 -27.94 -17.53
N PHE A 5 -23.37 -27.46 -18.46
CA PHE A 5 -24.20 -26.30 -18.22
C PHE A 5 -25.35 -26.62 -17.24
N LEU A 6 -25.94 -27.78 -17.32
CA LEU A 6 -26.94 -28.25 -16.35
C LEU A 6 -26.37 -28.30 -14.91
N ASN A 7 -25.18 -28.83 -14.77
CA ASN A 7 -24.49 -28.88 -13.49
C ASN A 7 -24.14 -27.48 -12.99
N PHE A 8 -23.71 -26.58 -13.87
CA PHE A 8 -23.42 -25.20 -13.54
C PHE A 8 -24.66 -24.46 -13.03
N ILE A 9 -25.80 -24.56 -13.71
CA ILE A 9 -27.08 -23.95 -13.29
C ILE A 9 -27.40 -24.34 -11.85
N LYS A 10 -27.36 -25.65 -11.55
CA LYS A 10 -27.68 -26.18 -10.22
C LYS A 10 -26.69 -25.73 -9.15
N GLN A 11 -25.41 -25.82 -9.45
CA GLN A 11 -24.35 -25.40 -8.50
C GLN A 11 -24.46 -23.89 -8.17
N GLN A 12 -24.74 -23.07 -9.15
CA GLN A 12 -24.92 -21.63 -8.94
C GLN A 12 -26.19 -21.34 -8.15
N ALA A 13 -27.29 -22.07 -8.39
CA ALA A 13 -28.52 -21.93 -7.61
C ALA A 13 -28.26 -22.20 -6.11
N GLU A 14 -27.65 -23.34 -5.78
CA GLU A 14 -27.32 -23.69 -4.39
C GLU A 14 -26.38 -22.66 -3.73
N SER A 15 -25.36 -22.19 -4.45
CA SER A 15 -24.43 -21.16 -3.94
C SER A 15 -25.15 -19.85 -3.62
N HIS A 16 -26.02 -19.37 -4.50
CA HIS A 16 -26.73 -18.11 -4.28
C HIS A 16 -27.85 -18.23 -3.25
N ILE A 17 -28.48 -19.39 -3.12
CA ILE A 17 -29.42 -19.70 -2.03
C ILE A 17 -28.71 -19.66 -0.68
N GLU A 18 -27.53 -20.29 -0.56
CA GLU A 18 -26.74 -20.22 0.65
C GLU A 18 -26.33 -18.78 1.00
N LEU A 19 -25.93 -18.00 0.01
CA LEU A 19 -25.60 -16.58 0.20
C LEU A 19 -26.81 -15.76 0.65
N ALA A 20 -27.98 -15.95 0.04
CA ALA A 20 -29.21 -15.28 0.42
C ALA A 20 -29.59 -15.63 1.87
N SER A 21 -29.53 -16.91 2.24
CA SER A 21 -29.84 -17.39 3.59
C SER A 21 -28.90 -16.85 4.67
N ARG A 22 -27.60 -16.67 4.35
CA ARG A 22 -26.59 -16.26 5.33
C ARG A 22 -26.45 -14.75 5.48
N ARG A 23 -26.69 -13.98 4.40
CA ARG A 23 -26.33 -12.56 4.34
C ARG A 23 -27.53 -11.61 4.33
N GLU A 24 -28.70 -12.09 3.89
CA GLU A 24 -29.91 -11.27 4.00
C GLU A 24 -30.42 -11.31 5.44
N LYS A 25 -30.56 -10.12 6.03
CA LYS A 25 -30.97 -9.97 7.43
C LYS A 25 -32.47 -10.03 7.63
N ASP A 26 -33.23 -9.76 6.57
CA ASP A 26 -34.68 -9.85 6.56
C ASP A 26 -35.09 -11.24 6.11
N GLU A 27 -35.66 -12.04 7.02
CA GLU A 27 -36.04 -13.43 6.76
C GLU A 27 -37.11 -13.56 5.64
N ALA A 28 -38.04 -12.61 5.55
CA ALA A 28 -39.05 -12.62 4.51
C ALA A 28 -38.42 -12.36 3.14
N LYS A 29 -37.54 -11.38 3.07
CA LYS A 29 -36.80 -11.04 1.86
C LYS A 29 -35.82 -12.14 1.45
N ALA A 30 -35.18 -12.83 2.41
CA ALA A 30 -34.34 -14.00 2.13
C ALA A 30 -35.15 -15.12 1.49
N LYS A 31 -36.33 -15.39 2.00
CA LYS A 31 -37.24 -16.41 1.46
C LYS A 31 -37.70 -16.06 0.04
N ASP A 32 -38.03 -14.81 -0.22
CA ASP A 32 -38.45 -14.32 -1.54
C ASP A 32 -37.31 -14.46 -2.55
N GLN A 33 -36.07 -14.11 -2.17
CA GLN A 33 -34.88 -14.29 -3.00
C GLN A 33 -34.62 -15.76 -3.34
N ILE A 34 -34.79 -16.66 -2.37
CA ILE A 34 -34.64 -18.11 -2.58
C ILE A 34 -35.68 -18.61 -3.57
N ASN A 35 -36.92 -18.18 -3.41
CA ASN A 35 -38.02 -18.56 -4.33
C ASN A 35 -37.74 -18.06 -5.76
N LEU A 36 -37.24 -16.83 -5.89
CA LEU A 36 -36.87 -16.29 -7.20
C LEU A 36 -35.70 -17.03 -7.83
N ILE A 37 -34.66 -17.41 -7.04
CA ILE A 37 -33.55 -18.20 -7.54
C ILE A 37 -34.04 -19.54 -8.07
N ARG A 38 -34.96 -20.23 -7.36
CA ARG A 38 -35.54 -21.48 -7.82
C ARG A 38 -36.40 -21.30 -9.09
N LYS A 39 -37.19 -20.23 -9.17
CA LYS A 39 -37.96 -19.89 -10.39
C LYS A 39 -37.01 -19.67 -11.58
N TYR A 40 -35.93 -18.90 -11.38
CA TYR A 40 -34.97 -18.65 -12.44
C TYR A 40 -34.17 -19.92 -12.82
N GLU A 41 -33.88 -20.80 -11.88
CA GLU A 41 -33.32 -22.12 -12.16
C GLU A 41 -34.25 -22.92 -13.09
N GLU A 42 -35.56 -22.98 -12.82
CA GLU A 42 -36.53 -23.65 -13.67
C GLU A 42 -36.63 -23.00 -15.07
N ILE A 43 -36.54 -21.69 -15.16
CA ILE A 43 -36.49 -20.97 -16.44
C ILE A 43 -35.28 -21.36 -17.27
N PHE A 44 -34.09 -21.39 -16.67
CA PHE A 44 -32.84 -21.82 -17.34
C PHE A 44 -32.86 -23.31 -17.71
N LEU A 45 -33.52 -24.13 -16.93
CA LEU A 45 -33.77 -25.55 -17.25
C LEU A 45 -34.86 -25.78 -18.30
N GLY A 46 -35.54 -24.72 -18.78
CA GLY A 46 -36.61 -24.81 -19.76
C GLY A 46 -37.96 -25.30 -19.24
N LYS A 47 -38.09 -25.35 -17.90
CA LYS A 47 -39.31 -25.85 -17.23
C LYS A 47 -40.37 -24.74 -16.97
N ALA A 48 -39.92 -23.51 -16.94
CA ALA A 48 -40.76 -22.32 -16.76
C ALA A 48 -40.47 -21.25 -17.81
N LEU A 49 -41.38 -20.28 -17.97
CA LEU A 49 -41.21 -19.16 -18.88
C LEU A 49 -40.95 -17.88 -18.10
N LEU A 50 -40.04 -17.06 -18.63
CA LEU A 50 -39.78 -15.71 -18.11
C LEU A 50 -40.98 -14.80 -18.46
N ASP A 51 -41.56 -14.14 -17.49
CA ASP A 51 -42.70 -13.22 -17.67
C ASP A 51 -42.33 -11.75 -17.39
N ASP A 52 -43.27 -10.84 -17.60
CA ASP A 52 -43.06 -9.40 -17.41
C ASP A 52 -42.80 -9.02 -15.95
N SER A 53 -43.35 -9.78 -15.01
CA SER A 53 -43.16 -9.55 -13.60
C SER A 53 -41.71 -9.90 -13.18
N ASP A 54 -41.18 -10.96 -13.74
CA ASP A 54 -39.78 -11.39 -13.52
C ASP A 54 -38.80 -10.32 -14.03
N ILE A 55 -39.04 -9.84 -15.23
CA ILE A 55 -38.20 -8.77 -15.84
C ILE A 55 -38.29 -7.49 -15.01
N SER A 56 -39.45 -7.15 -14.52
CA SER A 56 -39.65 -5.99 -13.66
C SER A 56 -38.89 -6.10 -12.35
N LEU A 57 -38.91 -7.28 -11.70
CA LEU A 57 -38.15 -7.56 -10.46
C LEU A 57 -36.67 -7.50 -10.69
N LEU A 58 -36.18 -8.11 -11.77
CA LEU A 58 -34.77 -8.06 -12.14
C LEU A 58 -34.26 -6.62 -12.37
N LYS A 59 -35.11 -5.75 -12.94
CA LYS A 59 -34.76 -4.34 -13.18
C LYS A 59 -34.70 -3.48 -11.92
N ARG A 60 -35.53 -3.77 -10.92
CA ARG A 60 -35.60 -2.96 -9.70
C ARG A 60 -34.39 -3.11 -8.79
N GLY A 61 -33.62 -4.18 -8.92
CA GLY A 61 -32.44 -4.42 -8.08
C GLY A 61 -32.76 -4.69 -6.61
N GLU A 62 -34.02 -4.91 -6.26
CA GLU A 62 -34.47 -5.12 -4.87
C GLU A 62 -34.01 -6.44 -4.29
N TYR A 63 -33.76 -7.42 -5.15
CA TYR A 63 -33.39 -8.81 -4.81
C TYR A 63 -32.02 -9.19 -5.32
N TYR A 64 -30.99 -8.68 -4.66
CA TYR A 64 -29.60 -8.75 -5.11
C TYR A 64 -29.10 -10.17 -5.42
N TYR A 65 -29.36 -11.17 -4.59
CA TYR A 65 -28.83 -12.53 -4.78
C TYR A 65 -29.53 -13.27 -5.91
N SER A 66 -30.84 -13.10 -6.09
CA SER A 66 -31.58 -13.69 -7.20
C SER A 66 -31.20 -13.05 -8.53
N GLN A 67 -31.00 -11.73 -8.55
CA GLN A 67 -30.50 -11.02 -9.72
C GLN A 67 -29.08 -11.49 -10.09
N ARG A 68 -28.18 -11.59 -9.12
CA ARG A 68 -26.82 -12.10 -9.34
C ARG A 68 -26.78 -13.52 -9.86
N TYR A 69 -27.64 -14.39 -9.33
CA TYR A 69 -27.78 -15.73 -9.85
C TYR A 69 -28.18 -15.70 -11.34
N PHE A 70 -29.23 -14.95 -11.67
CA PHE A 70 -29.69 -14.81 -13.04
C PHE A 70 -28.59 -14.32 -13.98
N GLU A 71 -27.91 -13.24 -13.61
CA GLU A 71 -26.79 -12.68 -14.37
C GLU A 71 -25.64 -13.70 -14.56
N THR A 72 -25.29 -14.43 -13.52
CA THR A 72 -24.20 -15.42 -13.55
C THR A 72 -24.48 -16.54 -14.51
N VAL A 73 -25.67 -17.12 -14.45
CA VAL A 73 -26.07 -18.22 -15.34
C VAL A 73 -26.27 -17.75 -16.77
N PHE A 74 -26.85 -16.58 -16.94
CA PHE A 74 -27.03 -15.95 -18.24
C PHE A 74 -25.69 -15.69 -18.93
N ASN A 75 -24.73 -15.12 -18.21
CA ASN A 75 -23.40 -14.83 -18.73
C ASN A 75 -22.61 -16.10 -19.07
N TYR A 76 -22.76 -17.19 -18.31
CA TYR A 76 -22.09 -18.45 -18.60
C TYR A 76 -22.62 -19.07 -19.89
N GLN A 77 -23.92 -19.09 -20.10
CA GLN A 77 -24.53 -19.60 -21.33
C GLN A 77 -24.08 -18.79 -22.56
N TRP A 78 -23.83 -17.51 -22.33
CA TRP A 78 -23.33 -16.59 -23.35
C TRP A 78 -21.83 -16.79 -23.70
N SER A 79 -21.03 -17.33 -22.79
CA SER A 79 -19.61 -17.58 -23.01
C SER A 79 -19.29 -18.82 -23.85
N GLY A 80 -20.28 -19.66 -24.14
CA GLY A 80 -20.14 -20.86 -24.98
C GLY A 80 -19.90 -20.54 -26.47
N LYS A 81 -19.07 -21.36 -27.11
CA LYS A 81 -18.48 -21.09 -28.43
C LYS A 81 -19.43 -21.16 -29.62
N ASP A 82 -20.63 -21.76 -29.50
CA ASP A 82 -21.27 -22.36 -30.70
C ASP A 82 -22.67 -21.86 -31.06
N SER A 83 -23.26 -20.90 -30.37
CA SER A 83 -24.55 -20.44 -30.83
C SER A 83 -24.80 -18.98 -30.56
N TRP A 84 -25.17 -18.33 -31.58
CA TRP A 84 -25.68 -16.98 -31.52
C TRP A 84 -26.88 -16.93 -30.58
N PRO A 85 -26.99 -15.92 -29.69
CA PRO A 85 -28.06 -15.84 -28.71
C PRO A 85 -29.45 -15.81 -29.33
N ILE A 86 -29.57 -15.45 -30.61
CA ILE A 86 -30.84 -15.45 -31.34
C ILE A 86 -31.49 -16.84 -31.37
N SER A 87 -30.71 -17.89 -31.39
CA SER A 87 -31.26 -19.26 -31.38
C SER A 87 -31.75 -19.72 -30.02
N ASN A 88 -31.42 -19.02 -28.94
CA ASN A 88 -31.87 -19.37 -27.60
C ASN A 88 -33.19 -18.66 -27.26
N PRO A 89 -34.28 -19.43 -27.02
CA PRO A 89 -35.62 -18.84 -26.78
C PRO A 89 -35.67 -17.96 -25.53
N ILE A 90 -34.83 -18.22 -24.52
CA ILE A 90 -34.81 -17.45 -23.30
C ILE A 90 -34.14 -16.08 -23.56
N ILE A 91 -33.02 -16.10 -24.26
CA ILE A 91 -32.31 -14.88 -24.62
C ILE A 91 -33.14 -14.03 -25.58
N GLN A 92 -33.80 -14.65 -26.55
CA GLN A 92 -34.73 -13.96 -27.45
C GLN A 92 -35.81 -13.21 -26.66
N LYS A 93 -36.43 -13.88 -25.67
CA LYS A 93 -37.44 -13.24 -24.82
C LYS A 93 -36.90 -12.10 -23.98
N ILE A 94 -35.72 -12.26 -23.40
CA ILE A 94 -35.07 -11.24 -22.55
C ILE A 94 -34.74 -10.00 -23.41
N ILE A 95 -34.12 -10.18 -24.57
CA ILE A 95 -33.82 -9.08 -25.50
C ILE A 95 -35.09 -8.37 -25.93
N TRP A 96 -36.10 -9.13 -26.33
CA TRP A 96 -37.33 -8.58 -26.79
C TRP A 96 -38.05 -7.79 -25.69
N ARG A 97 -38.20 -8.36 -24.50
CA ARG A 97 -38.94 -7.72 -23.37
C ARG A 97 -38.24 -6.47 -22.84
N GLU A 98 -36.91 -6.49 -22.79
CA GLU A 98 -36.17 -5.31 -22.34
C GLU A 98 -36.21 -4.16 -23.32
N HIS A 99 -36.14 -4.44 -24.63
CA HIS A 99 -36.15 -3.39 -25.64
C HIS A 99 -37.53 -2.80 -25.90
N VAL A 100 -38.57 -3.58 -25.82
CA VAL A 100 -39.96 -3.08 -26.01
C VAL A 100 -40.39 -2.16 -24.87
N THR A 101 -39.91 -2.40 -23.65
CA THR A 101 -40.42 -1.64 -22.50
C THR A 101 -39.59 -0.40 -22.14
N ASN A 102 -38.32 -0.28 -22.54
CA ASN A 102 -37.51 0.88 -22.15
C ASN A 102 -36.20 1.05 -22.94
N VAL A 103 -36.28 1.70 -24.08
CA VAL A 103 -35.07 2.10 -24.87
C VAL A 103 -34.10 2.98 -24.07
N HIS A 104 -34.59 3.67 -23.06
CA HIS A 104 -33.81 4.65 -22.28
C HIS A 104 -33.13 4.10 -21.03
N ASN A 105 -33.58 2.97 -20.48
CA ASN A 105 -32.97 2.33 -19.31
C ASN A 105 -32.32 0.99 -19.69
N SER A 106 -31.73 1.01 -20.82
CA SER A 106 -31.03 -0.10 -21.39
C SER A 106 -30.30 -0.97 -20.40
N LEU A 107 -30.77 -2.21 -20.30
CA LEU A 107 -29.86 -3.34 -20.18
C LEU A 107 -28.91 -3.34 -18.97
N SER A 108 -29.43 -3.03 -17.79
CA SER A 108 -28.73 -3.39 -16.55
C SER A 108 -28.50 -4.91 -16.44
N LEU A 109 -29.42 -5.69 -17.00
CA LEU A 109 -29.34 -7.16 -17.02
C LEU A 109 -28.51 -7.73 -18.15
N LEU A 110 -28.60 -7.15 -19.31
CA LEU A 110 -27.80 -7.52 -20.47
C LEU A 110 -26.68 -6.49 -20.54
N ASN A 111 -25.56 -6.77 -19.88
CA ASN A 111 -24.41 -5.89 -19.95
C ASN A 111 -24.21 -5.45 -21.41
N LYS A 112 -24.56 -4.20 -21.72
CA LYS A 112 -24.47 -3.63 -23.08
C LYS A 112 -23.13 -3.91 -23.73
N ARG A 113 -22.06 -3.85 -22.97
CA ARG A 113 -20.70 -4.19 -23.41
C ARG A 113 -20.61 -5.66 -23.85
N TYR A 114 -21.36 -6.53 -23.21
CA TYR A 114 -21.28 -7.96 -23.44
C TYR A 114 -22.03 -8.36 -24.72
N ILE A 115 -23.25 -7.87 -24.88
CA ILE A 115 -24.03 -8.11 -26.11
C ILE A 115 -23.35 -7.44 -27.30
N ALA A 116 -23.08 -6.14 -27.23
CA ALA A 116 -22.39 -5.41 -28.27
C ALA A 116 -21.02 -6.02 -28.57
N GLY A 117 -20.23 -6.37 -27.54
CA GLY A 117 -18.92 -6.97 -27.72
C GLY A 117 -18.92 -8.28 -28.48
N LYS A 118 -19.82 -9.21 -28.15
CA LYS A 118 -19.90 -10.51 -28.84
C LYS A 118 -20.44 -10.39 -30.25
N PHE A 119 -21.44 -9.56 -30.46
CA PHE A 119 -21.97 -9.35 -31.78
C PHE A 119 -20.97 -8.68 -32.73
N THR A 120 -20.16 -7.76 -32.25
CA THR A 120 -19.11 -7.12 -33.04
C THR A 120 -17.89 -7.99 -33.26
N LEU A 121 -17.61 -8.97 -32.37
CA LEU A 121 -16.46 -9.86 -32.49
C LEU A 121 -16.74 -11.15 -33.25
N ASP A 122 -17.97 -11.46 -33.57
CA ASP A 122 -18.33 -12.62 -34.37
C ASP A 122 -18.24 -12.31 -35.89
N PRO A 123 -17.28 -12.88 -36.62
CA PRO A 123 -17.14 -12.67 -38.05
C PRO A 123 -18.27 -13.30 -38.89
N GLU A 124 -19.03 -14.21 -38.31
CA GLU A 124 -20.10 -14.94 -38.98
C GLU A 124 -21.51 -14.38 -38.72
N LEU A 125 -21.60 -13.23 -38.08
CA LEU A 125 -22.87 -12.61 -37.76
C LEU A 125 -23.68 -12.35 -39.02
N ASP A 126 -24.80 -13.03 -39.13
CA ASP A 126 -25.79 -12.75 -40.18
C ASP A 126 -26.67 -11.56 -39.78
N ILE A 127 -26.34 -10.41 -40.34
CA ILE A 127 -27.03 -9.13 -40.04
C ILE A 127 -28.50 -9.18 -40.53
N ASP A 128 -28.74 -9.81 -41.66
CA ASP A 128 -30.08 -9.91 -42.22
C ASP A 128 -30.99 -10.79 -41.35
N ALA A 129 -30.44 -11.89 -40.82
CA ALA A 129 -31.13 -12.73 -39.85
C ALA A 129 -31.40 -11.99 -38.53
N PHE A 130 -30.44 -11.20 -38.04
CA PHE A 130 -30.60 -10.38 -36.85
C PHE A 130 -31.74 -9.35 -37.01
N ILE A 131 -31.79 -8.67 -38.12
CA ILE A 131 -32.80 -7.67 -38.37
C ILE A 131 -34.19 -8.31 -38.63
N GLN A 132 -34.23 -9.44 -39.33
CA GLN A 132 -35.45 -10.22 -39.45
C GLN A 132 -35.98 -10.64 -38.07
N PHE A 133 -35.09 -11.06 -37.18
CA PHE A 133 -35.45 -11.36 -35.80
C PHE A 133 -36.00 -10.15 -35.05
N LEU A 134 -35.34 -8.99 -35.14
CA LEU A 134 -35.82 -7.75 -34.48
C LEU A 134 -37.22 -7.34 -35.00
N ASN A 135 -37.45 -7.41 -36.33
CA ASN A 135 -38.76 -7.14 -36.90
C ASN A 135 -39.84 -8.13 -36.49
N LYS A 136 -39.51 -9.41 -36.47
CA LYS A 136 -40.40 -10.47 -36.01
C LYS A 136 -40.89 -10.26 -34.57
N HIS A 137 -40.13 -9.55 -33.77
CA HIS A 137 -40.43 -9.26 -32.38
C HIS A 137 -40.87 -7.82 -32.14
N ASP A 138 -41.42 -7.15 -33.19
CA ASP A 138 -42.00 -5.81 -33.13
C ASP A 138 -41.10 -4.72 -32.53
N PHE A 139 -39.76 -4.82 -32.74
CA PHE A 139 -38.85 -3.73 -32.38
C PHE A 139 -39.19 -2.52 -33.26
N LYS A 140 -39.18 -1.33 -32.64
CA LYS A 140 -39.40 -0.09 -33.37
C LYS A 140 -38.19 0.21 -34.24
N GLU A 141 -38.43 0.89 -35.35
CA GLU A 141 -37.38 1.27 -36.29
C GLU A 141 -36.19 1.99 -35.63
N VAL A 142 -36.47 2.93 -34.73
CA VAL A 142 -35.42 3.64 -33.95
C VAL A 142 -34.61 2.69 -33.08
N GLU A 143 -35.20 1.67 -32.53
CA GLU A 143 -34.54 0.65 -31.74
C GLU A 143 -33.66 -0.25 -32.59
N ILE A 144 -34.12 -0.61 -33.78
CA ILE A 144 -33.30 -1.41 -34.72
C ILE A 144 -32.09 -0.62 -35.19
N ILE A 145 -32.30 0.63 -35.60
CA ILE A 145 -31.20 1.52 -36.00
C ILE A 145 -30.19 1.69 -34.86
N TYR A 146 -30.66 1.89 -33.66
CA TYR A 146 -29.79 2.02 -32.47
C TYR A 146 -28.95 0.77 -32.22
N LEU A 147 -29.55 -0.42 -32.25
CA LEU A 147 -28.85 -1.68 -32.06
C LEU A 147 -27.82 -1.94 -33.15
N VAL A 148 -28.22 -1.77 -34.41
CA VAL A 148 -27.30 -1.92 -35.55
C VAL A 148 -26.16 -0.89 -35.47
N PHE A 149 -26.46 0.34 -35.05
CA PHE A 149 -25.45 1.36 -34.82
C PHE A 149 -24.47 0.98 -33.71
N GLN A 150 -24.93 0.47 -32.56
CA GLN A 150 -24.08 0.04 -31.46
C GLN A 150 -23.07 -1.03 -31.92
N TYR A 151 -23.46 -1.91 -32.81
CA TYR A 151 -22.54 -2.91 -33.37
C TYR A 151 -21.52 -2.32 -34.32
N SER A 152 -21.93 -1.44 -35.20
CA SER A 152 -21.05 -0.83 -36.21
C SER A 152 -20.07 0.14 -35.58
N SER A 153 -20.49 0.97 -34.63
CA SER A 153 -19.63 1.95 -33.99
C SER A 153 -18.50 1.30 -33.21
N ARG A 154 -18.78 0.19 -32.54
CA ARG A 154 -17.74 -0.53 -31.82
C ARG A 154 -16.74 -1.22 -32.73
N ALA A 155 -17.20 -1.78 -33.85
CA ALA A 155 -16.29 -2.32 -34.87
C ALA A 155 -15.36 -1.22 -35.41
N LEU A 156 -15.90 -0.03 -35.65
CA LEU A 156 -15.13 1.13 -36.10
C LEU A 156 -14.09 1.58 -35.06
N PHE A 157 -14.45 1.62 -33.79
CA PHE A 157 -13.51 1.93 -32.70
C PHE A 157 -12.37 0.93 -32.62
N MET A 158 -12.65 -0.36 -32.81
CA MET A 158 -11.61 -1.40 -32.82
C MET A 158 -10.68 -1.27 -34.00
N GLN A 159 -11.21 -0.89 -35.19
CA GLN A 159 -10.37 -0.63 -36.36
C GLN A 159 -9.38 0.53 -36.14
N THR A 160 -9.83 1.61 -35.53
CA THR A 160 -8.95 2.75 -35.22
C THR A 160 -7.84 2.41 -34.21
N ASN A 161 -8.00 1.29 -33.48
CA ASN A 161 -6.99 0.73 -32.57
C ASN A 161 -6.14 -0.39 -33.20
N GLY A 162 -6.22 -0.61 -34.52
CA GLY A 162 -5.36 -1.53 -35.23
C GLY A 162 -5.83 -2.99 -35.28
N ASP A 163 -7.13 -3.25 -35.14
CA ASP A 163 -7.71 -4.60 -35.27
C ASP A 163 -8.19 -4.88 -36.72
N ASP A 164 -7.40 -5.62 -37.49
CA ASP A 164 -7.68 -6.00 -38.91
C ASP A 164 -8.99 -6.77 -39.11
N LYS A 165 -9.48 -7.49 -38.11
CA LYS A 165 -10.76 -8.20 -38.15
C LYS A 165 -11.96 -7.27 -38.01
N ALA A 166 -11.77 -6.09 -37.45
CA ALA A 166 -12.82 -5.07 -37.32
C ALA A 166 -13.14 -4.44 -38.69
N GLU A 167 -12.19 -4.36 -39.60
CA GLU A 167 -12.37 -3.76 -40.94
C GLU A 167 -13.40 -4.51 -41.80
N GLN A 168 -13.36 -5.83 -41.82
CA GLN A 168 -14.31 -6.65 -42.56
C GLN A 168 -15.74 -6.52 -42.04
N LYS A 169 -15.89 -6.46 -40.69
CA LYS A 169 -17.19 -6.24 -40.03
C LYS A 169 -17.74 -4.86 -40.30
N LEU A 170 -16.88 -3.86 -40.26
CA LEU A 170 -17.22 -2.48 -40.49
C LEU A 170 -17.83 -2.29 -41.86
N THR A 171 -17.28 -2.90 -42.92
CA THR A 171 -17.76 -2.83 -44.26
C THR A 171 -19.20 -3.38 -44.37
N ARG A 172 -19.48 -4.54 -43.77
CA ARG A 172 -20.83 -5.15 -43.81
C ARG A 172 -21.84 -4.32 -42.98
N PHE A 173 -21.52 -3.87 -41.79
CA PHE A 173 -22.40 -3.05 -40.98
C PHE A 173 -22.58 -1.63 -41.52
N GLY A 174 -21.51 -1.05 -42.05
CA GLY A 174 -21.56 0.25 -42.69
C GLY A 174 -22.40 0.26 -43.96
N GLU A 175 -22.28 -0.75 -44.84
CA GLU A 175 -23.15 -0.91 -46.00
C GLU A 175 -24.63 -1.06 -45.59
N TYR A 176 -24.86 -1.77 -44.51
CA TYR A 176 -26.21 -1.96 -44.01
C TYR A 176 -26.81 -0.66 -43.47
N LEU A 177 -26.12 0.09 -42.62
CA LEU A 177 -26.54 1.41 -42.16
C LEU A 177 -26.64 2.42 -43.29
N PHE A 178 -25.78 2.32 -44.30
CA PHE A 178 -25.87 3.14 -45.52
C PHE A 178 -27.17 2.92 -46.25
N ARG A 179 -27.64 1.68 -46.37
CA ARG A 179 -28.91 1.36 -46.99
C ARG A 179 -30.12 1.88 -46.18
N LEU A 180 -29.98 1.90 -44.85
CA LEU A 180 -31.02 2.40 -43.94
C LEU A 180 -31.18 3.93 -43.98
N ILE A 181 -30.09 4.69 -44.14
CA ILE A 181 -30.07 6.14 -43.98
C ILE A 181 -30.17 6.87 -45.35
N GLN A 182 -30.13 6.16 -46.49
CA GLN A 182 -30.22 6.80 -47.81
C GLN A 182 -31.55 7.58 -48.00
N PRO A 183 -31.49 8.89 -48.30
CA PRO A 183 -32.68 9.67 -48.59
C PRO A 183 -33.46 9.10 -49.77
N GLY A 184 -34.69 8.84 -49.59
CA GLY A 184 -35.63 8.49 -50.69
C GLY A 184 -35.85 7.01 -50.94
N LYS A 185 -35.24 6.08 -50.20
CA LYS A 185 -35.60 4.66 -50.23
C LYS A 185 -36.29 4.26 -48.94
N SER A 186 -37.49 3.70 -49.05
CA SER A 186 -38.15 3.09 -47.90
C SER A 186 -37.38 1.81 -47.58
N PHE A 187 -36.78 1.76 -46.44
CA PHE A 187 -36.21 0.54 -45.90
C PHE A 187 -37.14 0.06 -44.78
N TRP A 188 -37.68 -1.15 -44.89
CA TRP A 188 -38.51 -1.78 -43.87
C TRP A 188 -39.80 -1.03 -43.47
N GLY A 189 -40.39 -0.30 -44.42
CA GLY A 189 -41.60 0.49 -44.14
C GLY A 189 -41.37 1.89 -43.59
N MET A 190 -40.12 2.36 -43.54
CA MET A 190 -39.80 3.74 -43.19
C MET A 190 -40.47 4.72 -44.11
N LYS A 191 -41.20 5.69 -43.54
CA LYS A 191 -41.73 6.82 -44.31
C LYS A 191 -40.61 7.68 -44.86
N LYS A 192 -40.77 8.19 -46.08
CA LYS A 192 -39.77 9.01 -46.81
C LYS A 192 -39.22 10.22 -46.05
N ASP A 193 -39.78 10.59 -44.92
CA ASP A 193 -39.48 11.81 -44.18
C ASP A 193 -38.87 11.56 -42.80
N THR A 194 -38.29 10.37 -42.54
CA THR A 194 -37.56 10.14 -41.27
C THR A 194 -36.33 11.04 -41.27
N ASN A 195 -36.45 12.12 -40.52
CA ASN A 195 -35.44 13.14 -40.43
C ASN A 195 -34.22 12.55 -39.70
N TYR A 196 -33.10 12.46 -40.42
CA TYR A 196 -31.76 12.09 -39.85
C TYR A 196 -31.50 12.74 -38.49
N LYS A 197 -31.91 14.00 -38.32
CA LYS A 197 -31.85 14.71 -37.05
C LYS A 197 -32.56 13.97 -35.92
N GLN A 198 -33.72 13.35 -36.16
CA GLN A 198 -34.42 12.61 -35.14
C GLN A 198 -33.71 11.33 -34.69
N ILE A 199 -32.98 10.68 -35.60
CA ILE A 199 -32.18 9.49 -35.29
C ILE A 199 -30.97 9.91 -34.45
N VAL A 200 -30.26 10.97 -34.85
CA VAL A 200 -29.15 11.53 -34.13
C VAL A 200 -29.60 12.03 -32.73
N ASP A 201 -30.72 12.75 -32.69
CA ASP A 201 -31.29 13.23 -31.42
C ASP A 201 -31.65 12.05 -30.50
N ALA A 202 -32.23 10.97 -31.04
CA ALA A 202 -32.58 9.78 -30.27
C ALA A 202 -31.33 9.07 -29.72
N ILE A 203 -30.23 9.03 -30.47
CA ILE A 203 -28.95 8.46 -30.05
C ILE A 203 -28.22 9.36 -29.04
N LEU A 204 -28.27 10.68 -29.20
CA LEU A 204 -27.66 11.66 -28.33
C LEU A 204 -28.43 11.94 -27.03
N ILE A 205 -29.78 11.74 -27.05
CA ILE A 205 -30.66 11.96 -25.88
C ILE A 205 -30.53 10.86 -24.81
N GLU A 206 -29.89 9.75 -25.11
CA GLU A 206 -29.72 8.70 -24.12
C GLU A 206 -28.86 9.21 -22.94
N LYS A 207 -29.52 9.49 -21.83
CA LYS A 207 -28.95 10.03 -20.56
C LYS A 207 -28.09 9.02 -19.82
N SER A 208 -27.11 8.40 -20.45
CA SER A 208 -26.15 7.57 -19.72
C SER A 208 -24.85 8.33 -19.45
N TYR A 209 -24.17 7.98 -18.35
CA TYR A 209 -22.93 8.61 -17.87
C TYR A 209 -21.73 8.63 -18.85
N ASN A 210 -21.86 8.01 -20.03
CA ASN A 210 -20.81 7.93 -21.05
C ASN A 210 -21.25 8.51 -22.40
N ASN A 211 -21.94 9.63 -22.39
CA ASN A 211 -22.38 10.29 -23.62
C ASN A 211 -21.21 10.68 -24.56
N SER A 212 -20.03 10.98 -24.02
CA SER A 212 -18.87 11.39 -24.81
C SER A 212 -18.35 10.28 -25.72
N GLU A 213 -18.29 9.04 -25.23
CA GLU A 213 -17.85 7.89 -26.05
C GLU A 213 -18.83 7.56 -27.17
N LYS A 214 -20.12 7.56 -26.87
CA LYS A 214 -21.18 7.30 -27.87
C LYS A 214 -21.24 8.40 -28.94
N ILE A 215 -21.09 9.64 -28.54
CA ILE A 215 -21.00 10.76 -29.47
C ILE A 215 -19.79 10.59 -30.36
N PHE A 216 -18.65 10.17 -29.82
CA PHE A 216 -17.44 9.91 -30.59
C PHE A 216 -17.64 8.73 -31.57
N GLU A 217 -18.20 7.62 -31.12
CA GLU A 217 -18.51 6.47 -31.97
C GLU A 217 -19.43 6.83 -33.16
N TRP A 218 -20.45 7.64 -32.89
CA TRP A 218 -21.34 8.14 -33.93
C TRP A 218 -20.66 9.09 -34.91
N MET A 219 -19.89 10.04 -34.38
CA MET A 219 -19.11 10.96 -35.23
C MET A 219 -18.12 10.19 -36.10
N LEU A 220 -17.43 9.20 -35.55
CA LEU A 220 -16.50 8.37 -36.27
C LEU A 220 -17.18 7.58 -37.37
N PHE A 221 -18.36 7.02 -37.13
CA PHE A 221 -19.19 6.38 -38.14
C PHE A 221 -19.55 7.33 -39.29
N LEU A 222 -19.98 8.55 -38.97
CA LEU A 222 -20.29 9.56 -39.99
C LEU A 222 -19.06 10.00 -40.75
N TYR A 223 -17.93 10.13 -40.08
CA TYR A 223 -16.67 10.50 -40.75
C TYR A 223 -16.24 9.49 -41.82
N VAL A 224 -16.40 8.21 -41.50
CA VAL A 224 -16.01 7.14 -42.44
C VAL A 224 -17.01 6.98 -43.57
N TYR A 225 -18.31 6.96 -43.27
CA TYR A 225 -19.34 6.59 -44.25
C TYR A 225 -20.09 7.77 -44.85
N TYR A 226 -20.15 8.90 -44.14
CA TYR A 226 -20.96 10.07 -44.53
C TYR A 226 -20.25 11.38 -44.27
N PRO A 227 -19.02 11.58 -44.77
CA PRO A 227 -18.26 12.78 -44.44
C PRO A 227 -18.97 14.08 -44.86
N GLY A 228 -19.78 14.07 -45.89
CA GLY A 228 -20.58 15.22 -46.31
C GLY A 228 -21.63 15.64 -45.24
N MET A 229 -22.27 14.68 -44.59
CA MET A 229 -23.23 14.95 -43.52
C MET A 229 -22.54 15.46 -42.24
N LEU A 230 -21.36 14.98 -42.00
CA LEU A 230 -20.59 15.41 -40.82
C LEU A 230 -20.22 16.90 -40.92
N ASN A 231 -19.91 17.40 -42.09
CA ASN A 231 -19.55 18.82 -42.29
C ASN A 231 -20.61 19.79 -41.71
N ASP A 232 -21.91 19.43 -41.85
CA ASP A 232 -23.02 20.27 -41.37
C ASP A 232 -23.29 20.10 -39.87
N CYS A 233 -22.72 19.08 -39.25
CA CYS A 233 -23.01 18.66 -37.89
C CYS A 233 -21.84 18.71 -36.92
N TYR A 234 -20.62 19.09 -37.35
CA TYR A 234 -19.42 19.11 -36.50
C TYR A 234 -19.65 19.76 -35.14
N TYR A 235 -20.31 20.89 -35.11
CA TYR A 235 -20.54 21.64 -33.88
C TYR A 235 -21.26 20.82 -32.80
N GLN A 236 -22.17 19.94 -33.20
CA GLN A 236 -23.00 19.14 -32.29
C GLN A 236 -22.16 18.06 -31.56
N TYR A 237 -21.08 17.58 -32.19
CA TYR A 237 -20.22 16.50 -31.64
C TYR A 237 -19.10 17.00 -30.77
N LEU A 238 -18.85 18.32 -30.75
CA LEU A 238 -17.80 18.92 -29.94
C LEU A 238 -18.14 18.95 -28.45
N PHE A 239 -19.39 18.73 -28.10
CA PHE A 239 -19.88 18.89 -26.73
C PHE A 239 -20.74 17.69 -26.32
N TYR A 240 -20.76 17.45 -25.00
CA TYR A 240 -21.72 16.56 -24.35
C TYR A 240 -22.22 17.21 -23.05
N SER A 241 -23.29 16.68 -22.46
CA SER A 241 -23.78 17.14 -21.17
C SER A 241 -23.43 16.13 -20.08
N ASP A 242 -22.86 16.60 -18.98
CA ASP A 242 -22.61 15.77 -17.81
C ASP A 242 -23.94 15.46 -17.05
N TYR A 243 -23.82 14.71 -15.96
CA TYR A 243 -24.97 14.36 -15.11
C TYR A 243 -25.62 15.58 -14.45
N GLN A 244 -24.91 16.71 -14.33
CA GLN A 244 -25.42 17.99 -13.83
C GLN A 244 -26.00 18.86 -14.96
N LYS A 245 -26.11 18.35 -16.16
CA LYS A 245 -26.52 19.06 -17.38
C LYS A 245 -25.59 20.20 -17.78
N LYS A 246 -24.36 20.20 -17.32
CA LYS A 246 -23.33 21.13 -17.78
C LYS A 246 -22.84 20.70 -19.15
N LYS A 247 -22.71 21.68 -20.06
CA LYS A 247 -22.14 21.44 -21.39
C LYS A 247 -20.60 21.39 -21.28
N LEU A 248 -20.02 20.26 -21.67
CA LEU A 248 -18.57 19.99 -21.62
C LEU A 248 -18.04 19.72 -23.01
N VAL A 249 -16.73 19.99 -23.21
CA VAL A 249 -16.06 19.68 -24.48
C VAL A 249 -15.78 18.19 -24.58
N ASN A 250 -16.15 17.61 -25.72
CA ASN A 250 -15.81 16.23 -26.04
C ASN A 250 -14.40 16.14 -26.63
N LEU A 251 -13.42 16.01 -25.75
CA LEU A 251 -12.00 16.01 -26.14
C LEU A 251 -11.65 14.86 -27.11
N THR A 252 -12.30 13.72 -27.02
CA THR A 252 -12.05 12.60 -27.93
C THR A 252 -12.47 12.96 -29.35
N CYS A 253 -13.65 13.56 -29.53
CA CYS A 253 -14.09 14.06 -30.85
C CYS A 253 -13.19 15.19 -31.36
N VAL A 254 -12.89 16.16 -30.50
CA VAL A 254 -12.05 17.31 -30.85
C VAL A 254 -10.67 16.87 -31.31
N ASN A 255 -10.01 16.00 -30.56
CA ASN A 255 -8.67 15.51 -30.90
C ASN A 255 -8.69 14.73 -32.22
N PHE A 256 -9.65 13.83 -32.39
CA PHE A 256 -9.79 13.09 -33.65
C PHE A 256 -9.98 14.01 -34.85
N LEU A 257 -10.85 15.00 -34.74
CA LEU A 257 -11.13 15.94 -35.80
C LEU A 257 -9.97 16.88 -36.09
N ILE A 258 -9.22 17.31 -35.06
CA ILE A 258 -7.98 18.09 -35.27
C ILE A 258 -6.94 17.25 -36.02
N GLU A 259 -6.82 15.98 -35.71
CA GLU A 259 -5.88 15.10 -36.41
C GLU A 259 -6.21 14.92 -37.90
N ASN A 260 -7.51 14.81 -38.22
CA ASN A 260 -7.97 14.44 -39.55
C ASN A 260 -8.54 15.59 -40.39
N GLU A 261 -9.12 16.63 -39.77
CA GLU A 261 -9.89 17.68 -40.46
C GLU A 261 -9.61 19.10 -39.90
N ALA A 262 -8.39 19.38 -39.42
CA ALA A 262 -8.06 20.63 -38.74
C ALA A 262 -8.50 21.88 -39.52
N GLY A 263 -8.30 21.93 -40.82
CA GLY A 263 -8.66 23.06 -41.67
C GLY A 263 -10.17 23.38 -41.75
N LYS A 264 -11.01 22.35 -41.59
CA LYS A 264 -12.47 22.54 -41.59
C LYS A 264 -12.99 22.94 -40.19
N LEU A 265 -12.27 22.54 -39.12
CA LEU A 265 -12.73 22.75 -37.75
C LEU A 265 -12.35 24.08 -37.18
N ASP A 266 -11.41 24.73 -37.74
CA ASP A 266 -10.78 25.96 -37.26
C ASP A 266 -11.82 26.99 -36.73
N GLY A 267 -12.68 27.49 -37.62
CA GLY A 267 -13.71 28.48 -37.25
C GLY A 267 -14.79 27.94 -36.32
N ILE A 268 -15.14 26.65 -36.46
CA ILE A 268 -16.17 25.99 -35.70
C ILE A 268 -15.72 25.76 -34.24
N LEU A 269 -14.48 25.32 -34.03
CA LEU A 269 -13.92 25.12 -32.69
C LEU A 269 -13.76 26.42 -31.93
N ILE A 270 -13.29 27.48 -32.60
CA ILE A 270 -13.14 28.79 -31.96
C ILE A 270 -14.49 29.34 -31.52
N LYS A 271 -15.49 29.29 -32.39
CA LYS A 271 -16.83 29.70 -32.04
C LYS A 271 -17.37 28.89 -30.87
N ALA A 272 -17.19 27.57 -30.90
CA ALA A 272 -17.62 26.69 -29.83
C ALA A 272 -16.96 27.02 -28.49
N MET A 273 -15.66 27.32 -28.47
CA MET A 273 -14.93 27.71 -27.25
C MET A 273 -15.28 29.11 -26.72
N GLN A 274 -15.91 29.95 -27.54
CA GLN A 274 -16.44 31.25 -27.09
C GLN A 274 -17.83 31.10 -26.42
N GLU A 275 -18.63 30.15 -26.89
CA GLU A 275 -19.99 29.93 -26.42
C GLU A 275 -20.10 29.05 -25.16
N VAL A 276 -19.10 28.22 -24.91
CA VAL A 276 -19.07 27.29 -23.77
C VAL A 276 -17.87 27.62 -22.87
N PRO A 277 -18.06 27.70 -21.56
CA PRO A 277 -16.94 27.87 -20.63
C PRO A 277 -16.07 26.64 -20.66
N VAL A 278 -14.97 26.70 -21.40
CA VAL A 278 -13.95 25.67 -21.51
C VAL A 278 -12.84 25.99 -20.51
N GLU A 279 -12.43 24.97 -19.74
CA GLU A 279 -11.28 25.13 -18.84
C GLU A 279 -10.06 25.63 -19.59
N ARG A 280 -9.31 26.56 -18.98
CA ARG A 280 -8.16 27.21 -19.63
C ARG A 280 -7.14 26.21 -20.19
N GLY A 281 -6.88 25.12 -19.47
CA GLY A 281 -5.95 24.08 -19.89
C GLY A 281 -6.42 23.32 -21.15
N VAL A 282 -7.68 22.98 -21.20
CA VAL A 282 -8.31 22.34 -22.37
C VAL A 282 -8.29 23.25 -23.57
N LYS A 283 -8.64 24.51 -23.38
CA LYS A 283 -8.61 25.54 -24.43
C LYS A 283 -7.20 25.70 -25.03
N PHE A 284 -6.19 25.78 -24.15
CA PHE A 284 -4.80 25.87 -24.56
C PHE A 284 -4.35 24.63 -25.35
N GLY A 285 -4.66 23.44 -24.89
CA GLY A 285 -4.34 22.18 -25.56
C GLY A 285 -4.93 22.11 -26.97
N ILE A 286 -6.17 22.56 -27.13
CA ILE A 286 -6.85 22.63 -28.45
C ILE A 286 -6.13 23.59 -29.40
N TYR A 287 -5.79 24.79 -28.92
CA TYR A 287 -5.07 25.76 -29.75
C TYR A 287 -3.67 25.26 -30.12
N LEU A 288 -2.99 24.59 -29.21
CA LEU A 288 -1.66 24.02 -29.47
C LEU A 288 -1.74 22.95 -30.57
N ALA A 289 -2.72 22.04 -30.49
CA ALA A 289 -2.93 21.00 -31.48
C ALA A 289 -3.31 21.60 -32.85
N LEU A 290 -4.23 22.57 -32.89
CA LEU A 290 -4.56 23.29 -34.12
C LEU A 290 -3.37 24.04 -34.72
N ASN A 291 -2.55 24.66 -33.90
CA ASN A 291 -1.38 25.39 -34.35
C ASN A 291 -0.35 24.49 -35.03
N GLN A 292 -0.17 23.27 -34.51
CA GLN A 292 0.72 22.27 -35.14
C GLN A 292 0.21 21.83 -36.50
N LYS A 293 -1.09 21.66 -36.66
CA LYS A 293 -1.72 21.23 -37.95
C LYS A 293 -1.89 22.37 -38.95
N LEU A 294 -2.00 23.61 -38.51
CA LEU A 294 -2.28 24.78 -39.35
C LEU A 294 -1.08 25.74 -39.51
N ASN A 295 0.13 25.18 -39.52
CA ASN A 295 1.39 25.89 -39.80
C ASN A 295 1.58 27.21 -38.96
N GLY A 296 1.27 27.15 -37.67
CA GLY A 296 1.54 28.28 -36.77
C GLY A 296 0.45 29.34 -36.72
N LYS A 297 -0.73 29.10 -37.30
CA LYS A 297 -1.83 30.10 -37.37
C LYS A 297 -2.23 30.68 -36.00
N TYR A 298 -2.07 29.95 -34.91
CA TYR A 298 -2.47 30.33 -33.56
C TYR A 298 -1.30 30.69 -32.65
N HIS A 299 -0.13 30.89 -33.24
CA HIS A 299 1.11 31.15 -32.49
C HIS A 299 1.00 32.24 -31.45
N ASP A 300 0.58 33.48 -31.88
CA ASP A 300 0.50 34.62 -31.00
C ASP A 300 -0.53 34.43 -29.88
N MET A 301 -1.67 33.85 -30.21
CA MET A 301 -2.72 33.55 -29.24
C MET A 301 -2.24 32.52 -28.18
N ILE A 302 -1.49 31.50 -28.56
CA ILE A 302 -0.92 30.51 -27.65
C ILE A 302 0.06 31.19 -26.71
N ILE A 303 0.88 32.08 -27.20
CA ILE A 303 1.83 32.84 -26.37
C ILE A 303 1.10 33.71 -25.34
N GLU A 304 0.11 34.47 -25.76
CA GLU A 304 -0.69 35.30 -24.85
C GLU A 304 -1.42 34.48 -23.80
N MET A 305 -2.11 33.40 -24.20
CA MET A 305 -2.80 32.53 -23.29
C MET A 305 -1.87 31.84 -22.30
N GLY A 306 -0.72 31.40 -22.75
CA GLY A 306 0.26 30.72 -21.93
C GLY A 306 0.94 31.64 -20.92
N GLU A 307 1.27 32.84 -21.29
CA GLU A 307 1.79 33.87 -20.37
C GLU A 307 0.77 34.21 -19.28
N ASP A 308 -0.49 34.46 -19.65
CA ASP A 308 -1.57 34.63 -18.68
C ASP A 308 -1.75 33.39 -17.76
N TYR A 309 -1.63 32.21 -18.32
CA TYR A 309 -1.70 30.97 -17.53
C TYR A 309 -0.56 30.86 -16.52
N LEU A 310 0.70 31.07 -16.93
CA LEU A 310 1.85 30.99 -16.02
C LEU A 310 1.74 32.03 -14.90
N VAL A 311 1.45 33.29 -15.24
CA VAL A 311 1.34 34.38 -14.26
C VAL A 311 0.26 34.06 -13.23
N ASN A 312 -0.91 33.57 -13.64
CA ASN A 312 -2.03 33.33 -12.73
C ASN A 312 -1.92 32.03 -11.95
N SER A 313 -1.32 30.98 -12.54
CA SER A 313 -1.24 29.66 -11.89
C SER A 313 -0.23 29.58 -10.76
N PHE A 314 0.71 30.52 -10.68
CA PHE A 314 1.78 30.57 -9.68
C PHE A 314 1.63 31.76 -8.70
N LYS A 315 0.46 32.41 -8.66
CA LYS A 315 0.13 33.46 -7.70
C LYS A 315 -0.83 32.98 -6.63
N LYS A 316 -0.64 33.43 -5.39
CA LYS A 316 -1.59 33.23 -4.29
C LYS A 316 -2.83 34.08 -4.49
N ILE A 317 -4.01 33.48 -4.33
CA ILE A 317 -5.25 34.23 -4.22
C ILE A 317 -5.49 34.61 -2.77
N THR A 318 -5.64 35.88 -2.51
CA THR A 318 -6.07 36.43 -1.22
C THR A 318 -7.55 36.11 -1.00
N GLY A 319 -7.85 35.21 -0.04
CA GLY A 319 -9.24 35.06 0.47
C GLY A 319 -9.94 33.73 0.36
N GLY A 320 -9.25 32.64 0.07
CA GLY A 320 -9.87 31.32 0.12
C GLY A 320 -8.88 30.20 -0.23
N HIS A 321 -9.09 29.03 0.34
CA HIS A 321 -8.34 27.84 -0.04
C HIS A 321 -8.70 27.43 -1.48
N VAL A 322 -8.07 28.04 -2.45
CA VAL A 322 -8.16 27.58 -3.83
C VAL A 322 -6.89 26.75 -4.11
N TYR A 323 -7.03 25.47 -4.15
CA TYR A 323 -5.98 24.58 -4.64
C TYR A 323 -5.83 24.82 -6.14
N TYR A 324 -4.80 25.55 -6.52
CA TYR A 324 -4.38 25.57 -7.91
C TYR A 324 -3.67 24.26 -8.23
N TYR A 325 -4.27 23.51 -9.11
CA TYR A 325 -3.59 22.41 -9.77
C TYR A 325 -3.07 22.92 -11.12
N ASP A 326 -1.79 22.75 -11.35
CA ASP A 326 -1.28 22.85 -12.72
C ASP A 326 -1.98 21.78 -13.55
N VAL A 327 -2.74 22.20 -14.55
CA VAL A 327 -3.61 21.31 -15.31
C VAL A 327 -2.76 20.29 -16.06
N SER A 328 -3.03 19.01 -15.86
CA SER A 328 -2.38 17.93 -16.59
C SER A 328 -3.00 17.77 -17.97
N THR A 329 -2.17 17.75 -18.99
CA THR A 329 -2.53 17.44 -20.38
C THR A 329 -1.97 16.08 -20.78
N SER A 330 -2.34 15.55 -21.94
CA SER A 330 -1.71 14.35 -22.51
C SER A 330 -0.18 14.47 -22.65
N ASN A 331 0.33 15.68 -22.75
CA ASN A 331 1.75 16.01 -22.92
C ASN A 331 2.42 16.47 -21.61
N GLY A 332 1.76 16.29 -20.48
CA GLY A 332 2.23 16.68 -19.15
C GLY A 332 1.58 17.94 -18.59
N PRO A 333 2.10 18.48 -17.47
CA PRO A 333 1.59 19.71 -16.86
C PRO A 333 1.62 20.87 -17.84
N LEU A 334 0.54 21.64 -17.90
CA LEU A 334 0.34 22.70 -18.88
C LEU A 334 1.40 23.80 -18.81
N SER A 335 1.85 24.14 -17.60
CA SER A 335 2.95 25.10 -17.40
C SER A 335 4.23 24.68 -18.09
N ILE A 336 4.54 23.39 -18.06
CA ILE A 336 5.72 22.80 -18.73
C ILE A 336 5.53 22.78 -20.25
N VAL A 337 4.36 22.34 -20.71
CA VAL A 337 4.04 22.29 -22.15
C VAL A 337 4.16 23.66 -22.77
N TYR A 338 3.62 24.68 -22.10
CA TYR A 338 3.74 26.07 -22.54
C TYR A 338 5.18 26.57 -22.55
N SER A 339 5.92 26.32 -21.45
CA SER A 339 7.31 26.76 -21.35
C SER A 339 8.20 26.14 -22.43
N LYS A 340 8.01 24.85 -22.71
CA LYS A 340 8.68 24.14 -23.83
C LYS A 340 8.34 24.79 -25.18
N TYR A 341 7.07 25.09 -25.40
CA TYR A 341 6.61 25.78 -26.60
C TYR A 341 7.26 27.15 -26.76
N LEU A 342 7.28 27.94 -25.67
CA LEU A 342 7.86 29.28 -25.65
C LEU A 342 9.37 29.27 -25.97
N ILE A 343 10.11 28.31 -25.38
CA ILE A 343 11.55 28.15 -25.66
C ILE A 343 11.79 27.71 -27.11
N ALA A 344 10.99 26.76 -27.60
CA ALA A 344 11.14 26.28 -28.97
C ALA A 344 10.88 27.37 -30.03
N CYS A 345 9.92 28.28 -29.77
CA CYS A 345 9.54 29.30 -30.72
C CYS A 345 10.40 30.58 -30.63
N HIS A 346 10.85 30.94 -29.43
CA HIS A 346 11.52 32.25 -29.19
C HIS A 346 12.94 32.16 -28.62
N LYS A 347 13.50 30.97 -28.42
CA LYS A 347 14.86 30.72 -27.91
C LYS A 347 15.19 31.65 -26.72
N GLU A 348 16.12 32.60 -26.88
CA GLU A 348 16.57 33.49 -25.79
C GLU A 348 15.44 34.36 -25.22
N LYS A 349 14.59 34.94 -26.06
CA LYS A 349 13.43 35.72 -25.59
C LYS A 349 12.42 34.87 -24.83
N GLY A 350 12.27 33.59 -25.20
CA GLY A 350 11.44 32.65 -24.47
C GLY A 350 12.00 32.36 -23.07
N LYS A 351 13.31 32.25 -22.96
CA LYS A 351 14.02 32.12 -21.70
C LYS A 351 13.85 33.34 -20.80
N GLU A 352 14.07 34.57 -21.35
CA GLU A 352 13.87 35.81 -20.63
C GLU A 352 12.44 35.95 -20.05
N ARG A 353 11.43 35.52 -20.79
CA ARG A 353 10.03 35.50 -20.32
C ARG A 353 9.79 34.54 -19.18
N ILE A 354 10.39 33.34 -19.25
CA ILE A 354 10.33 32.36 -18.14
C ILE A 354 11.05 32.93 -16.91
N GLU A 355 12.20 33.53 -17.08
CA GLU A 355 12.94 34.17 -16.01
C GLU A 355 12.14 35.27 -15.32
N LYS A 356 11.50 36.16 -16.10
CA LYS A 356 10.60 37.19 -15.59
C LYS A 356 9.47 36.57 -14.77
N PHE A 357 8.81 35.56 -15.33
CA PHE A 357 7.73 34.83 -14.64
C PHE A 357 8.22 34.22 -13.32
N LEU A 358 9.35 33.52 -13.30
CA LEU A 358 9.91 32.90 -12.09
C LEU A 358 10.22 33.93 -10.98
N LYS A 359 10.63 35.16 -11.34
CA LYS A 359 10.84 36.25 -10.38
C LYS A 359 9.52 36.73 -9.76
N GLU A 360 8.47 36.84 -10.57
CA GLU A 360 7.15 37.34 -10.16
C GLU A 360 6.25 36.27 -9.49
N ALA A 361 6.56 35.01 -9.60
CA ALA A 361 5.79 33.90 -9.02
C ALA A 361 5.87 33.89 -7.48
N ASP A 362 4.75 33.66 -6.81
CA ASP A 362 4.68 33.57 -5.34
C ASP A 362 5.18 32.20 -4.85
N PHE A 363 4.96 31.17 -5.64
CA PHE A 363 5.43 29.80 -5.41
C PHE A 363 5.75 29.12 -6.75
N ILE A 364 6.46 27.97 -6.70
CA ILE A 364 6.76 27.17 -7.89
C ILE A 364 6.41 25.71 -7.59
N TYR A 365 5.74 25.02 -8.52
CA TYR A 365 5.41 23.60 -8.32
C TYR A 365 6.66 22.71 -8.37
N PRO A 366 6.73 21.62 -7.57
CA PRO A 366 7.86 20.69 -7.60
C PRO A 366 8.15 20.10 -9.00
N HIS A 367 7.14 19.79 -9.79
CA HIS A 367 7.32 19.30 -11.17
C HIS A 367 7.93 20.36 -12.08
N TYR A 368 7.64 21.64 -11.84
CA TYR A 368 8.24 22.74 -12.60
C TYR A 368 9.71 22.97 -12.24
N LEU A 369 10.08 22.77 -10.96
CA LEU A 369 11.49 22.78 -10.54
C LEU A 369 12.30 21.68 -11.25
N LYS A 370 11.71 20.48 -11.41
CA LYS A 370 12.32 19.38 -12.18
C LYS A 370 12.46 19.75 -13.66
N PHE A 371 11.47 20.39 -14.24
CA PHE A 371 11.55 20.89 -15.61
C PHE A 371 12.68 21.91 -15.79
N LEU A 372 12.90 22.81 -14.82
CA LEU A 372 14.04 23.76 -14.87
C LEU A 372 15.38 23.02 -14.85
N ASP A 373 15.51 21.96 -14.07
CA ASP A 373 16.70 21.12 -14.03
C ASP A 373 16.93 20.43 -15.39
N GLU A 374 15.91 19.79 -15.94
CA GLU A 374 15.95 19.12 -17.26
C GLU A 374 16.30 20.10 -18.41
N GLN A 375 15.78 21.32 -18.35
CA GLN A 375 15.91 22.30 -19.43
C GLN A 375 17.21 23.10 -19.36
N TYR A 376 17.67 23.43 -18.19
CA TYR A 376 18.80 24.36 -17.98
C TYR A 376 20.02 23.72 -17.31
N GLY A 377 19.90 22.48 -16.77
CA GLY A 377 20.99 21.83 -16.08
C GLY A 377 21.57 22.71 -14.97
N TYR A 378 22.88 22.89 -14.94
CA TYR A 378 23.55 23.79 -13.97
C TYR A 378 22.96 25.22 -13.96
N GLY A 379 22.50 25.72 -15.10
CA GLY A 379 21.89 27.04 -15.23
C GLY A 379 20.58 27.25 -14.47
N CYS A 380 19.98 26.17 -13.90
CA CYS A 380 18.78 26.29 -13.09
C CYS A 380 19.04 26.77 -11.64
N LEU A 381 20.30 26.71 -11.18
CA LEU A 381 20.66 27.02 -9.79
C LEU A 381 20.16 28.38 -9.28
N PRO A 382 20.32 29.51 -9.99
CA PRO A 382 19.80 30.79 -9.53
C PRO A 382 18.32 30.76 -9.21
N TYR A 383 17.52 30.08 -10.06
CA TYR A 383 16.07 29.98 -9.89
C TYR A 383 15.69 29.09 -8.71
N LEU A 384 16.44 28.02 -8.46
CA LEU A 384 16.25 27.14 -7.30
C LEU A 384 16.57 27.85 -5.99
N ILE A 385 17.63 28.65 -5.99
CA ILE A 385 18.04 29.45 -4.82
C ILE A 385 16.98 30.51 -4.50
N ASP A 386 16.45 31.20 -5.50
CA ASP A 386 15.35 32.16 -5.31
C ASP A 386 14.07 31.43 -4.85
N ALA A 387 13.84 30.22 -5.33
CA ALA A 387 12.70 29.39 -4.92
C ALA A 387 12.73 29.02 -3.44
N LEU A 388 13.91 28.91 -2.80
CA LEU A 388 14.02 28.67 -1.35
C LEU A 388 13.28 29.70 -0.50
N PHE A 389 13.18 30.96 -0.99
CA PHE A 389 12.55 32.08 -0.28
C PHE A 389 11.11 32.35 -0.71
N LYS A 390 10.55 31.44 -1.57
CA LYS A 390 9.16 31.54 -1.97
C LYS A 390 8.28 30.68 -1.08
N ASP A 391 6.99 30.97 -1.05
CA ASP A 391 6.02 30.20 -0.28
C ASP A 391 5.86 28.77 -0.81
N SER A 392 5.72 27.83 0.12
CA SER A 392 5.44 26.44 -0.23
C SER A 392 4.54 25.78 0.80
N GLU A 393 3.39 25.27 0.35
CA GLU A 393 2.47 24.48 1.15
C GLU A 393 2.69 22.97 0.97
N LYS A 394 3.53 22.53 0.02
CA LYS A 394 3.77 21.12 -0.28
C LYS A 394 5.01 20.58 0.43
N SER A 395 4.85 19.44 1.09
CA SER A 395 5.91 18.80 1.87
C SER A 395 7.14 18.37 1.08
N ASP A 396 7.01 18.17 -0.23
CA ASP A 396 8.07 17.72 -1.14
C ASP A 396 8.82 18.87 -1.87
N TYR A 397 8.39 20.11 -1.65
CA TYR A 397 8.94 21.28 -2.33
C TYR A 397 10.44 21.47 -2.07
N PHE A 398 10.81 21.63 -0.80
CA PHE A 398 12.21 21.81 -0.41
C PHE A 398 13.04 20.58 -0.69
N THR A 399 12.47 19.39 -0.49
CA THR A 399 13.14 18.11 -0.81
C THR A 399 13.50 18.05 -2.29
N THR A 400 12.61 18.53 -3.17
CA THR A 400 12.87 18.59 -4.61
C THR A 400 14.01 19.58 -4.92
N ILE A 401 14.00 20.80 -4.32
CA ILE A 401 15.07 21.78 -4.51
C ILE A 401 16.42 21.19 -4.07
N PHE A 402 16.49 20.64 -2.87
CA PHE A 402 17.74 20.10 -2.34
C PHE A 402 18.24 18.90 -3.16
N SER A 403 17.34 18.05 -3.63
CA SER A 403 17.69 16.94 -4.52
C SER A 403 18.33 17.43 -5.82
N ILE A 404 17.83 18.50 -6.39
CA ILE A 404 18.41 19.07 -7.61
C ILE A 404 19.73 19.78 -7.32
N LEU A 405 19.78 20.61 -6.27
CA LEU A 405 21.04 21.29 -5.87
C LEU A 405 22.17 20.28 -5.62
N ASN A 406 21.84 19.14 -5.04
CA ASN A 406 22.84 18.10 -4.74
C ASN A 406 23.51 17.49 -5.99
N LYS A 407 22.90 17.63 -7.19
CA LYS A 407 23.47 17.15 -8.46
C LYS A 407 24.63 18.03 -8.95
N TYR A 408 24.70 19.26 -8.49
CA TYR A 408 25.57 20.29 -9.02
C TYR A 408 26.54 20.86 -7.99
N ASP A 409 27.51 21.63 -8.44
CA ASP A 409 28.35 22.46 -7.57
C ASP A 409 27.62 23.75 -7.21
N PHE A 410 27.06 23.82 -6.02
CA PHE A 410 26.32 24.98 -5.53
C PHE A 410 27.15 25.90 -4.60
N ARG A 411 28.50 25.70 -4.51
CA ARG A 411 29.38 26.55 -3.69
C ARG A 411 29.17 28.06 -3.91
N PRO A 412 28.96 28.55 -5.14
CA PRO A 412 28.69 29.96 -5.36
C PRO A 412 27.45 30.52 -4.60
N TYR A 413 26.56 29.64 -4.15
CA TYR A 413 25.30 29.98 -3.51
C TYR A 413 25.26 29.63 -2.01
N LEU A 414 26.36 29.18 -1.41
CA LEU A 414 26.42 28.78 0.01
C LEU A 414 25.85 29.85 0.94
N THR A 415 26.22 31.10 0.74
CA THR A 415 25.74 32.25 1.57
C THR A 415 24.22 32.33 1.58
N ARG A 416 23.57 32.14 0.43
CA ARG A 416 22.10 32.21 0.34
C ARG A 416 21.43 31.01 0.99
N ILE A 417 22.03 29.83 0.88
CA ILE A 417 21.50 28.61 1.55
C ILE A 417 21.68 28.72 3.07
N ILE A 418 22.77 29.32 3.53
CA ILE A 418 23.00 29.62 4.95
C ILE A 418 21.96 30.63 5.46
N GLU A 419 21.70 31.67 4.70
CA GLU A 419 20.64 32.62 5.03
C GLU A 419 19.29 31.87 5.17
N PHE A 420 18.94 31.03 4.24
CA PHE A 420 17.73 30.25 4.26
C PHE A 420 17.62 29.34 5.51
N ILE A 421 18.66 28.57 5.84
CA ILE A 421 18.63 27.64 6.97
C ILE A 421 18.46 28.36 8.32
N THR A 422 18.90 29.61 8.42
CA THR A 422 18.74 30.42 9.63
C THR A 422 17.34 31.03 9.76
N GLN A 423 16.59 31.12 8.66
CA GLN A 423 15.24 31.73 8.63
C GLN A 423 14.11 30.72 8.59
N VAL A 424 14.30 29.53 8.00
CA VAL A 424 13.24 28.55 7.82
C VAL A 424 12.72 28.03 9.15
N ALA A 425 11.39 27.99 9.31
CA ALA A 425 10.75 27.56 10.56
C ALA A 425 10.73 26.04 10.75
N SER A 426 10.67 25.28 9.66
CA SER A 426 10.55 23.81 9.68
C SER A 426 11.86 23.15 10.12
N GLY A 427 11.86 22.41 11.22
CA GLY A 427 13.00 21.62 11.69
C GLY A 427 13.49 20.63 10.64
N LYS A 428 12.57 19.84 10.03
CA LYS A 428 12.90 18.88 8.97
C LYS A 428 13.56 19.54 7.76
N THR A 429 13.11 20.72 7.37
CA THR A 429 13.71 21.46 6.25
C THR A 429 15.11 21.97 6.60
N ARG A 430 15.34 22.38 7.86
CA ARG A 430 16.67 22.74 8.36
C ARG A 430 17.64 21.58 8.31
N GLU A 431 17.22 20.42 8.78
CA GLU A 431 18.01 19.17 8.73
C GLU A 431 18.42 18.85 7.29
N GLN A 432 17.46 18.87 6.35
CA GLN A 432 17.77 18.62 4.93
C GLN A 432 18.75 19.66 4.34
N ALA A 433 18.63 20.92 4.73
CA ALA A 433 19.54 21.98 4.30
C ALA A 433 20.94 21.80 4.91
N ALA A 434 21.03 21.34 6.18
CA ALA A 434 22.30 21.03 6.82
C ALA A 434 23.03 19.87 6.12
N VAL A 435 22.31 18.79 5.81
CA VAL A 435 22.83 17.65 5.01
C VAL A 435 23.39 18.14 3.67
N LEU A 436 22.67 19.02 2.99
CA LEU A 436 23.14 19.58 1.72
C LEU A 436 24.42 20.39 1.90
N LEU A 437 24.48 21.28 2.91
CA LEU A 437 25.64 22.12 3.18
C LEU A 437 26.87 21.31 3.59
N ALA A 438 26.69 20.19 4.31
CA ALA A 438 27.77 19.30 4.72
C ALA A 438 28.52 18.64 3.55
N LYS A 439 28.03 18.74 2.33
CA LYS A 439 28.74 18.31 1.11
C LYS A 439 30.08 19.05 0.92
N TYR A 440 30.20 20.27 1.45
CA TYR A 440 31.41 21.12 1.35
C TYR A 440 31.94 21.46 2.75
N PRO A 441 32.49 20.49 3.48
CA PRO A 441 32.87 20.65 4.89
C PRO A 441 33.91 21.75 5.11
N ASP A 442 34.89 21.89 4.23
CA ASP A 442 35.92 22.89 4.35
C ASP A 442 35.40 24.33 4.21
N ASP A 443 34.43 24.54 3.31
CA ASP A 443 33.82 25.84 3.07
C ASP A 443 32.84 26.22 4.19
N ILE A 444 32.11 25.23 4.74
CA ILE A 444 31.03 25.49 5.68
C ILE A 444 31.47 25.52 7.15
N MET A 445 32.54 24.79 7.50
CA MET A 445 33.03 24.69 8.89
C MET A 445 33.26 26.06 9.56
N PRO A 446 33.97 27.01 8.95
CA PRO A 446 34.20 28.32 9.58
C PRO A 446 32.90 29.05 9.88
N VAL A 447 31.91 28.96 8.96
CA VAL A 447 30.62 29.60 9.10
C VAL A 447 29.78 28.92 10.18
N ALA A 448 29.74 27.59 10.19
CA ALA A 448 28.99 26.83 11.18
C ALA A 448 29.55 27.05 12.60
N THR A 449 30.87 27.15 12.73
CA THR A 449 31.53 27.49 14.01
C THR A 449 31.13 28.86 14.53
N ASN A 450 30.99 29.84 13.67
CA ASN A 450 30.48 31.14 14.07
C ASN A 450 28.99 31.08 14.44
N LEU A 451 28.17 30.43 13.61
CA LEU A 451 26.74 30.32 13.83
C LEU A 451 26.40 29.68 15.17
N VAL A 452 27.12 28.66 15.61
CA VAL A 452 26.85 27.95 16.86
C VAL A 452 27.04 28.81 18.11
N THR A 453 27.75 29.93 18.00
CA THR A 453 27.99 30.89 19.08
C THR A 453 27.21 32.19 18.96
N GLU A 454 26.41 32.35 17.90
CA GLU A 454 25.64 33.55 17.60
C GLU A 454 24.53 33.87 18.62
N LYS A 455 24.04 35.08 18.61
CA LYS A 455 23.04 35.56 19.60
C LYS A 455 21.68 34.89 19.42
N THR A 456 21.25 34.64 18.18
CA THR A 456 19.90 34.12 17.92
C THR A 456 19.87 32.61 18.01
N VAL A 457 18.79 32.07 18.58
CA VAL A 457 18.59 30.62 18.71
C VAL A 457 18.60 29.93 17.34
N ASN A 458 17.96 30.54 16.33
CA ASN A 458 17.90 29.98 14.98
C ASN A 458 19.28 29.83 14.32
N GLN A 459 20.16 30.80 14.52
CA GLN A 459 21.54 30.71 14.03
C GLN A 459 22.31 29.61 14.73
N ARG A 460 22.16 29.48 16.06
CA ARG A 460 22.81 28.41 16.83
C ARG A 460 22.28 27.02 16.46
N ILE A 461 20.96 26.89 16.23
CA ILE A 461 20.37 25.63 15.72
C ILE A 461 20.97 25.29 14.34
N ALA A 462 21.03 26.27 13.42
CA ALA A 462 21.60 26.06 12.11
C ALA A 462 23.09 25.62 12.19
N GLY A 463 23.88 26.31 13.02
CA GLY A 463 25.28 25.94 13.27
C GLY A 463 25.43 24.54 13.84
N ALA A 464 24.61 24.19 14.83
CA ALA A 464 24.62 22.87 15.45
C ALA A 464 24.27 21.75 14.45
N LEU A 465 23.20 21.92 13.64
CA LEU A 465 22.81 20.97 12.61
C LEU A 465 23.90 20.79 11.55
N ILE A 466 24.50 21.88 11.06
CA ILE A 466 25.57 21.79 10.06
C ILE A 466 26.77 21.05 10.62
N LEU A 467 27.22 21.38 11.83
CA LEU A 467 28.36 20.71 12.47
C LEU A 467 28.06 19.22 12.75
N SER A 468 26.83 18.90 13.09
CA SER A 468 26.35 17.53 13.26
C SER A 468 26.50 16.72 11.96
N GLU A 469 26.05 17.27 10.86
CA GLU A 469 26.11 16.60 9.55
C GLU A 469 27.54 16.53 8.98
N VAL A 470 28.37 17.54 9.23
CA VAL A 470 29.79 17.50 8.87
C VAL A 470 30.53 16.40 9.63
N ASN A 471 30.19 16.17 10.87
CA ASN A 471 30.64 15.06 11.76
C ASN A 471 32.15 14.76 11.74
N THR A 472 33.00 15.77 11.57
CA THR A 472 34.45 15.65 11.72
C THR A 472 34.85 15.72 13.19
N GLU A 473 36.02 15.25 13.53
CA GLU A 473 36.57 15.36 14.89
C GLU A 473 36.56 16.82 15.38
N LYS A 474 36.96 17.75 14.52
CA LYS A 474 36.95 19.19 14.82
C LYS A 474 35.54 19.72 15.06
N ALA A 475 34.55 19.31 14.24
CA ALA A 475 33.13 19.68 14.45
C ALA A 475 32.61 19.15 15.79
N ASN A 476 32.96 17.94 16.15
CA ASN A 476 32.54 17.31 17.42
C ASN A 476 33.19 18.00 18.65
N ILE A 477 34.42 18.45 18.56
CA ILE A 477 35.08 19.25 19.62
C ILE A 477 34.28 20.57 19.81
N ILE A 478 34.00 21.30 18.72
CA ILE A 478 33.23 22.55 18.77
C ILE A 478 31.83 22.33 19.37
N LEU A 479 31.12 21.30 18.93
CA LEU A 479 29.80 20.94 19.50
C LEU A 479 29.90 20.57 21.00
N SER A 480 30.96 19.86 21.40
CA SER A 480 31.17 19.47 22.79
C SER A 480 31.43 20.66 23.72
N GLU A 481 32.14 21.68 23.25
CA GLU A 481 32.33 22.94 23.96
C GLU A 481 31.02 23.76 24.01
N ALA A 482 30.31 23.83 22.88
CA ALA A 482 29.09 24.61 22.76
C ALA A 482 27.95 24.05 23.63
N VAL A 483 27.80 22.73 23.70
CA VAL A 483 26.72 22.07 24.44
C VAL A 483 26.71 22.39 25.93
N ASP A 484 27.87 22.58 26.52
CA ASP A 484 27.99 22.90 27.95
C ASP A 484 27.65 24.37 28.25
N LEU A 485 27.75 25.25 27.26
CA LEU A 485 27.44 26.68 27.33
C LEU A 485 26.00 26.98 26.86
N GLU A 486 25.36 26.09 26.12
CA GLU A 486 24.07 26.36 25.54
C GLU A 486 22.94 26.38 26.60
N ILE A 487 22.19 27.48 26.61
CA ILE A 487 21.09 27.72 27.55
C ILE A 487 19.73 27.37 26.95
N ASN A 488 19.62 27.37 25.62
CA ASN A 488 18.41 26.95 24.93
C ASN A 488 18.37 25.41 24.83
N ASP A 489 17.31 24.82 25.35
CA ASP A 489 17.21 23.36 25.47
C ASP A 489 17.11 22.67 24.10
N ASP A 490 16.42 23.28 23.12
CA ASP A 490 16.24 22.67 21.79
C ASP A 490 17.57 22.61 21.01
N THR A 491 18.33 23.70 21.07
CA THR A 491 19.67 23.76 20.49
C THR A 491 20.62 22.76 21.15
N ARG A 492 20.54 22.70 22.48
CA ARG A 492 21.36 21.79 23.28
C ARG A 492 21.05 20.31 22.96
N ASP A 493 19.78 19.97 22.80
CA ASP A 493 19.37 18.61 22.46
C ASP A 493 19.91 18.20 21.08
N ILE A 494 19.88 19.06 20.09
CA ILE A 494 20.49 18.84 18.77
C ILE A 494 22.00 18.54 18.89
N MET A 495 22.71 19.34 19.71
CA MET A 495 24.14 19.12 19.93
C MET A 495 24.42 17.78 20.65
N LEU A 496 23.58 17.43 21.61
CA LEU A 496 23.71 16.15 22.32
C LEU A 496 23.43 14.95 21.43
N GLU A 497 22.42 15.01 20.57
CA GLU A 497 22.12 13.95 19.60
C GLU A 497 23.30 13.76 18.63
N ALA A 498 23.87 14.84 18.14
CA ALA A 498 25.05 14.81 17.28
C ALA A 498 26.29 14.16 17.94
N LEU A 499 26.42 14.35 19.24
CA LEU A 499 27.53 13.80 20.03
C LEU A 499 27.24 12.41 20.62
N ALA A 500 26.04 11.85 20.38
CA ALA A 500 25.53 10.69 21.10
C ALA A 500 26.49 9.50 21.05
N GLU A 501 26.97 9.11 19.89
CA GLU A 501 27.82 7.95 19.69
C GLU A 501 29.21 8.12 20.34
N LYS A 502 29.73 9.33 20.42
CA LYS A 502 31.07 9.63 20.94
C LYS A 502 31.03 9.96 22.42
N ARG A 503 30.12 10.84 22.84
CA ARG A 503 30.06 11.31 24.24
C ARG A 503 29.51 10.25 25.17
N PHE A 504 28.63 9.39 24.69
CA PHE A 504 27.97 8.33 25.44
C PHE A 504 28.32 6.93 24.97
N ALA A 505 29.49 6.77 24.32
CA ALA A 505 30.05 5.47 23.91
C ALA A 505 30.18 4.48 25.08
N GLN A 506 30.44 5.01 26.31
CA GLN A 506 30.43 4.25 27.54
C GLN A 506 29.37 4.85 28.49
N PRO A 507 28.65 4.02 29.23
CA PRO A 507 27.70 4.51 30.23
C PRO A 507 28.44 5.42 31.26
N TYR A 508 27.81 6.51 31.64
CA TYR A 508 28.37 7.41 32.60
C TYR A 508 28.46 6.73 33.98
N THR A 509 29.53 7.01 34.71
CA THR A 509 29.62 6.64 36.11
C THR A 509 28.59 7.42 36.94
N LEU A 510 28.17 6.90 38.09
CA LEU A 510 27.22 7.57 38.98
C LEU A 510 27.69 9.01 39.33
N LYS A 511 28.99 9.25 39.46
CA LYS A 511 29.56 10.59 39.69
C LYS A 511 29.25 11.52 38.53
N MET A 512 29.52 11.07 37.29
CA MET A 512 29.24 11.86 36.08
C MET A 512 27.76 12.16 35.93
N VAL A 513 26.88 11.20 36.27
CA VAL A 513 25.43 11.42 36.27
C VAL A 513 25.05 12.52 37.27
N LYS A 514 25.60 12.49 38.50
CA LYS A 514 25.35 13.52 39.50
C LYS A 514 25.90 14.90 39.09
N ASP A 515 27.04 14.95 38.46
CA ASP A 515 27.60 16.20 37.90
C ASP A 515 26.71 16.79 36.80
N MET A 516 26.16 15.92 35.95
CA MET A 516 25.22 16.30 34.90
C MET A 516 23.92 16.89 35.49
N ILE A 517 23.38 16.27 36.52
CA ILE A 517 22.20 16.75 37.25
C ILE A 517 22.48 18.12 37.90
N ALA A 518 23.63 18.25 38.58
CA ALA A 518 24.05 19.50 39.21
C ALA A 518 24.19 20.66 38.21
N LYS A 519 24.70 20.39 36.98
CA LYS A 519 24.76 21.35 35.87
C LYS A 519 23.34 21.80 35.43
N ALA A 520 22.39 20.89 35.37
CA ALA A 520 21.00 21.23 35.02
C ALA A 520 20.31 22.06 36.14
N GLU A 521 20.60 21.75 37.41
CA GLU A 521 20.11 22.53 38.55
C GLU A 521 20.70 23.94 38.56
N ALA A 522 22.00 24.09 38.31
CA ALA A 522 22.67 25.40 38.20
C ALA A 522 22.06 26.26 37.06
N ARG A 523 21.62 25.64 35.99
CA ARG A 523 20.88 26.31 34.89
C ARG A 523 19.42 26.61 35.23
N LYS A 524 18.94 26.30 36.45
CA LYS A 524 17.57 26.50 36.91
C LYS A 524 16.52 25.73 36.09
N LYS A 525 16.87 24.56 35.56
CA LYS A 525 15.96 23.72 34.77
C LYS A 525 15.10 22.77 35.63
N LEU A 526 15.47 22.53 36.86
CA LEU A 526 14.85 21.56 37.77
C LEU A 526 13.86 22.23 38.74
N SER A 527 12.80 22.81 38.20
CA SER A 527 11.72 23.38 38.97
C SER A 527 10.84 22.30 39.57
N ARG A 528 10.11 22.67 40.65
CA ARG A 528 9.11 21.77 41.28
C ARG A 528 8.17 21.20 40.20
N TRP A 529 7.96 19.88 40.23
CA TRP A 529 7.05 19.19 39.33
C TRP A 529 5.62 19.31 39.85
N ASN A 530 4.81 19.97 39.10
CA ASN A 530 3.42 20.19 39.43
C ASN A 530 2.58 20.19 38.13
N GLU A 531 2.09 19.03 37.76
CA GLU A 531 1.20 18.84 36.62
C GLU A 531 -0.17 18.32 37.09
N LYS A 532 -1.23 18.66 36.39
CA LYS A 532 -2.61 18.30 36.71
C LYS A 532 -2.80 16.84 37.14
N TRP A 533 -2.06 15.92 36.49
CA TRP A 533 -2.22 14.49 36.66
C TRP A 533 -1.16 13.85 37.59
N MET A 534 -0.11 14.56 37.88
CA MET A 534 0.96 14.07 38.72
C MET A 534 1.68 15.22 39.45
N GLU A 535 1.54 15.28 40.76
CA GLU A 535 2.21 16.23 41.62
C GLU A 535 3.40 15.57 42.32
N GLU A 536 4.42 16.34 42.63
CA GLU A 536 5.68 15.87 43.22
C GLU A 536 5.46 15.08 44.50
N GLU A 537 4.50 15.48 45.34
CA GLU A 537 4.15 14.84 46.58
C GLU A 537 3.50 13.46 46.43
N LYS A 538 2.99 13.17 45.25
CA LYS A 538 2.35 11.89 44.89
C LYS A 538 3.29 10.93 44.21
N LEU A 539 4.51 11.36 43.88
CA LEU A 539 5.48 10.53 43.18
C LEU A 539 5.96 9.41 44.14
N PRO A 540 5.86 8.14 43.70
CA PRO A 540 6.51 7.04 44.37
C PRO A 540 8.03 7.22 44.37
N ARG A 541 8.71 6.55 45.29
CA ARG A 541 10.19 6.61 45.40
C ARG A 541 10.86 5.85 44.26
N LEU A 542 11.97 6.38 43.80
CA LEU A 542 12.93 5.73 42.96
C LEU A 542 14.17 5.35 43.73
N TYR A 543 14.80 4.26 43.34
CA TYR A 543 15.96 3.71 44.05
C TYR A 543 17.15 3.58 43.11
N TRP A 544 18.33 3.88 43.62
CA TRP A 544 19.57 3.59 42.91
C TRP A 544 19.78 2.08 42.81
N SER A 545 20.59 1.67 41.85
CA SER A 545 20.88 0.25 41.56
C SER A 545 21.56 -0.51 42.68
N ASP A 546 22.07 0.22 43.72
CA ASP A 546 22.52 -0.40 44.99
C ASP A 546 21.37 -0.89 45.87
N GLY A 547 20.13 -0.60 45.51
CA GLY A 547 18.91 -0.97 46.25
C GLY A 547 18.75 -0.37 47.67
N LYS A 548 19.69 0.47 48.11
CA LYS A 548 19.76 0.99 49.48
C LYS A 548 19.42 2.46 49.60
N LYS A 549 19.69 3.22 48.53
CA LYS A 549 19.49 4.68 48.55
C LYS A 549 18.37 5.09 47.60
N GLU A 550 17.55 5.98 48.10
CA GLU A 550 16.50 6.63 47.30
C GLU A 550 17.11 7.77 46.47
N LEU A 551 16.53 8.01 45.26
CA LEU A 551 16.84 9.21 44.54
C LEU A 551 16.28 10.43 45.27
N SER A 552 17.09 11.49 45.32
CA SER A 552 16.62 12.79 45.81
C SER A 552 15.57 13.38 44.86
N ILE A 553 14.78 14.30 45.33
CA ILE A 553 13.77 14.97 44.54
C ILE A 553 14.37 15.73 43.33
N THR A 554 15.56 16.27 43.44
CA THR A 554 16.30 16.90 42.33
C THR A 554 16.64 15.91 41.24
N GLU A 555 17.04 14.69 41.60
CA GLU A 555 17.36 13.62 40.64
C GLU A 555 16.07 13.13 39.94
N VAL A 556 14.96 13.02 40.67
CA VAL A 556 13.65 12.69 40.08
C VAL A 556 13.16 13.82 39.15
N ARG A 557 13.30 15.09 39.53
CA ARG A 557 12.96 16.23 38.66
C ARG A 557 13.79 16.22 37.37
N TYR A 558 15.07 15.83 37.49
CA TYR A 558 15.95 15.72 36.31
C TYR A 558 15.43 14.65 35.33
N LEU A 559 15.07 13.46 35.82
CA LEU A 559 14.48 12.41 35.02
C LEU A 559 13.23 12.92 34.26
N LEU A 560 12.29 13.49 34.99
CA LEU A 560 11.05 14.00 34.43
C LEU A 560 11.29 15.14 33.43
N TYR A 561 12.21 16.05 33.72
CA TYR A 561 12.59 17.14 32.82
C TYR A 561 13.14 16.61 31.49
N ARG A 562 14.07 15.67 31.52
CA ARG A 562 14.66 15.10 30.30
C ARG A 562 13.64 14.27 29.53
N MET A 563 12.90 13.41 30.20
CA MET A 563 11.87 12.59 29.55
C MET A 563 10.75 13.41 28.91
N LYS A 564 10.36 14.55 29.51
CA LYS A 564 9.39 15.48 28.91
C LYS A 564 9.90 16.13 27.64
N ARG A 565 11.22 16.28 27.50
CA ARG A 565 11.88 16.87 26.32
C ARG A 565 12.07 15.88 25.19
N ALA A 566 12.11 14.59 25.47
CA ALA A 566 12.26 13.57 24.45
C ALA A 566 11.13 13.67 23.40
N GLN A 567 11.50 13.87 22.14
CA GLN A 567 10.52 14.13 21.06
C GLN A 567 9.79 12.88 20.61
N GLY A 568 10.28 11.71 20.87
CA GLY A 568 9.71 10.44 20.46
C GLY A 568 9.22 9.60 21.63
N LEU A 569 9.05 8.33 21.37
CA LEU A 569 8.92 7.27 22.37
C LEU A 569 10.28 6.64 22.67
N ASN A 570 11.37 7.38 22.47
CA ASN A 570 12.72 6.94 22.79
C ASN A 570 13.13 7.52 24.14
N SER A 571 13.99 6.84 24.86
CA SER A 571 14.63 7.41 26.02
C SER A 571 15.51 8.58 25.61
N ASP A 572 15.40 9.69 26.33
CA ASP A 572 16.31 10.81 26.14
C ASP A 572 17.76 10.38 26.45
N ILE A 573 18.71 10.86 25.68
CA ILE A 573 20.13 10.45 25.78
C ILE A 573 20.71 10.65 27.17
N GLU A 574 20.44 11.80 27.81
CA GLU A 574 20.92 12.08 29.19
C GLU A 574 20.09 11.33 30.23
N ALA A 575 18.75 11.20 30.04
CA ALA A 575 17.92 10.38 30.91
C ALA A 575 18.36 8.92 30.89
N LYS A 576 18.79 8.40 29.75
CA LYS A 576 19.32 7.04 29.62
C LYS A 576 20.52 6.79 30.53
N GLN A 577 21.42 7.77 30.67
CA GLN A 577 22.55 7.67 31.59
C GLN A 577 22.13 7.55 33.08
N LEU A 578 21.07 8.28 33.47
CA LEU A 578 20.49 8.16 34.80
C LEU A 578 19.76 6.81 34.98
N LEU A 579 18.96 6.39 33.99
CA LEU A 579 18.19 5.15 34.03
C LEU A 579 19.05 3.90 34.21
N HIS A 580 20.28 3.88 33.68
CA HIS A 580 21.24 2.80 33.91
C HIS A 580 21.59 2.58 35.39
N HIS A 581 21.44 3.59 36.22
CA HIS A 581 21.74 3.54 37.64
C HIS A 581 20.48 3.41 38.53
N ILE A 582 19.31 3.21 37.93
CA ILE A 582 18.05 3.03 38.66
C ILE A 582 17.73 1.54 38.82
N ASP A 583 17.39 1.11 40.07
CA ASP A 583 16.85 -0.22 40.32
C ASP A 583 15.44 -0.33 39.77
N ARG A 584 15.22 -1.14 38.76
CA ARG A 584 13.92 -1.29 38.08
C ARG A 584 12.89 -1.98 38.98
N ASP A 585 13.28 -3.01 39.70
CA ASP A 585 12.38 -3.84 40.50
C ASP A 585 11.78 -3.02 41.65
N LEU A 586 12.63 -2.28 42.38
CA LEU A 586 12.21 -1.40 43.47
C LEU A 586 11.44 -0.17 42.92
N SER A 587 11.70 0.25 41.72
CA SER A 587 11.10 1.45 41.08
C SER A 587 9.81 1.18 40.29
N ASN A 588 9.32 -0.04 40.25
CA ASN A 588 8.11 -0.41 39.48
C ASN A 588 6.85 0.36 39.96
N LYS A 589 6.74 0.72 41.21
CA LYS A 589 5.64 1.57 41.72
C LYS A 589 5.62 2.94 41.05
N PHE A 590 6.78 3.48 40.70
CA PHE A 590 6.89 4.73 39.96
C PHE A 590 6.39 4.55 38.52
N ALA A 591 6.80 3.47 37.82
CA ALA A 591 6.30 3.12 36.49
C ALA A 591 4.77 3.01 36.47
N LYS A 592 4.20 2.34 37.45
CA LYS A 592 2.74 2.19 37.59
C LYS A 592 2.03 3.53 37.81
N ALA A 593 2.59 4.41 38.66
CA ALA A 593 2.03 5.75 38.88
C ALA A 593 2.05 6.58 37.56
N MET A 594 3.12 6.51 36.77
CA MET A 594 3.19 7.18 35.47
C MET A 594 2.12 6.66 34.50
N LEU A 595 1.94 5.35 34.42
CA LEU A 595 0.91 4.74 33.56
C LEU A 595 -0.51 5.15 33.99
N VAL A 596 -0.79 5.14 35.28
CA VAL A 596 -2.09 5.59 35.83
C VAL A 596 -2.34 7.06 35.52
N ALA A 597 -1.36 7.93 35.75
CA ALA A 597 -1.47 9.36 35.43
C ALA A 597 -1.74 9.61 33.96
N PHE A 598 -1.11 8.83 33.05
CA PHE A 598 -1.40 8.89 31.63
C PHE A 598 -2.84 8.45 31.31
N GLN A 599 -3.32 7.38 31.93
CA GLN A 599 -4.71 6.91 31.75
C GLN A 599 -5.73 7.91 32.26
N ASP A 600 -5.50 8.50 33.43
CA ASP A 600 -6.36 9.51 34.07
C ASP A 600 -6.42 10.81 33.24
N SER A 601 -5.38 11.12 32.47
CA SER A 601 -5.39 12.21 31.51
C SER A 601 -6.24 11.96 30.27
N ASN A 602 -6.95 10.84 30.20
CA ASN A 602 -7.62 10.32 29.01
C ASN A 602 -6.64 10.10 27.83
N SER A 603 -5.43 9.68 28.16
CA SER A 603 -4.33 9.45 27.22
C SER A 603 -4.02 10.70 26.38
N ASP A 604 -3.69 11.80 27.04
CA ASP A 604 -3.30 13.05 26.38
C ASP A 604 -1.96 12.83 25.65
N PRO A 605 -1.89 13.08 24.31
CA PRO A 605 -0.66 12.96 23.55
C PRO A 605 0.52 13.77 24.09
N LYS A 606 0.27 14.88 24.75
CA LYS A 606 1.32 15.74 25.38
C LYS A 606 2.02 15.04 26.52
N LEU A 607 1.37 14.04 27.14
CA LEU A 607 1.88 13.29 28.26
C LEU A 607 2.45 11.91 27.85
N LYS A 608 2.74 11.70 26.57
CA LYS A 608 3.31 10.42 26.05
C LYS A 608 4.59 10.00 26.77
N TYR A 609 5.37 10.94 27.30
CA TYR A 609 6.56 10.64 28.10
C TYR A 609 6.25 9.87 29.39
N TYR A 610 5.06 9.95 29.93
CA TYR A 610 4.63 9.08 31.02
C TYR A 610 4.61 7.61 30.61
N LEU A 611 4.12 7.32 29.38
CA LEU A 611 4.21 5.96 28.82
C LEU A 611 5.65 5.50 28.63
N THR A 612 6.51 6.39 28.16
CA THR A 612 7.94 6.08 27.97
C THR A 612 8.60 5.71 29.29
N ILE A 613 8.37 6.51 30.35
CA ILE A 613 8.87 6.20 31.70
C ILE A 613 8.30 4.88 32.23
N ALA A 614 6.98 4.68 32.06
CA ALA A 614 6.32 3.45 32.48
C ALA A 614 6.91 2.22 31.77
N GLY A 615 7.24 2.31 30.49
CA GLY A 615 7.93 1.23 29.76
C GLY A 615 9.35 1.00 30.29
N LEU A 616 10.16 2.05 30.38
CA LEU A 616 11.57 1.95 30.76
C LEU A 616 11.80 1.43 32.18
N LEU A 617 10.92 1.76 33.13
CA LEU A 617 10.98 1.34 34.53
C LEU A 617 10.02 0.19 34.87
N GLY A 618 9.24 -0.27 33.91
CA GLY A 618 8.21 -1.27 34.10
C GLY A 618 8.71 -2.71 33.95
N ASP A 619 7.90 -3.62 34.41
CA ASP A 619 8.06 -5.07 34.35
C ASP A 619 6.92 -5.73 33.55
N ASP A 620 6.76 -7.05 33.69
CA ASP A 620 5.69 -7.81 33.04
C ASP A 620 4.28 -7.38 33.49
N ASP A 621 4.09 -6.86 34.69
CA ASP A 621 2.79 -6.33 35.14
C ASP A 621 2.44 -5.04 34.41
N ILE A 622 3.43 -4.18 34.23
CA ILE A 622 3.29 -2.97 33.38
C ILE A 622 3.03 -3.36 31.94
N MET A 623 3.72 -4.35 31.39
CA MET A 623 3.45 -4.89 30.05
C MET A 623 1.99 -5.34 29.93
N HIS A 624 1.42 -6.07 30.89
CA HIS A 624 0.02 -6.47 30.86
C HIS A 624 -0.94 -5.27 30.88
N SER A 625 -0.63 -4.27 31.65
CA SER A 625 -1.42 -3.03 31.74
C SER A 625 -1.36 -2.22 30.45
N LEU A 626 -0.18 -2.10 29.82
CA LEU A 626 0.03 -1.49 28.53
C LEU A 626 -0.70 -2.24 27.41
N ASN A 627 -0.69 -3.58 27.41
CA ASN A 627 -1.44 -4.39 26.46
C ASN A 627 -2.96 -4.16 26.55
N THR A 628 -3.47 -4.02 27.77
CA THR A 628 -4.88 -3.68 28.00
C THR A 628 -5.21 -2.30 27.45
N LEU A 629 -4.33 -1.32 27.69
CA LEU A 629 -4.47 0.03 27.14
C LEU A 629 -4.36 0.04 25.59
N PHE A 630 -3.47 -0.77 25.03
CA PHE A 630 -3.37 -0.96 23.57
C PHE A 630 -4.70 -1.46 22.98
N LYS A 631 -5.25 -2.55 23.55
CA LYS A 631 -6.52 -3.13 23.08
C LYS A 631 -7.66 -2.12 23.17
N LYS A 632 -7.74 -1.33 24.25
CA LYS A 632 -8.71 -0.25 24.42
C LYS A 632 -8.58 0.79 23.32
N ASN A 633 -7.37 1.30 23.05
CA ASN A 633 -7.16 2.30 22.02
C ASN A 633 -7.49 1.78 20.60
N ILE A 634 -7.25 0.49 20.33
CA ILE A 634 -7.67 -0.15 19.07
C ILE A 634 -9.20 -0.17 18.93
N THR A 635 -9.92 -0.52 20.02
CA THR A 635 -11.38 -0.55 20.05
C THR A 635 -11.97 0.85 19.91
N ASP A 636 -11.39 1.83 20.58
CA ASP A 636 -11.80 3.24 20.56
C ASP A 636 -11.35 3.98 19.28
N LYS A 637 -10.75 3.28 18.32
CA LYS A 637 -10.22 3.82 17.04
C LYS A 637 -9.15 4.93 17.21
N ARG A 638 -8.47 4.97 18.35
CA ARG A 638 -7.40 5.92 18.66
C ARG A 638 -6.05 5.38 18.19
N VAL A 639 -5.88 5.27 16.88
CA VAL A 639 -4.72 4.60 16.24
C VAL A 639 -3.39 5.19 16.72
N LYS A 640 -3.26 6.51 16.73
CA LYS A 640 -2.00 7.17 17.16
C LYS A 640 -1.64 6.89 18.61
N MET A 641 -2.63 6.77 19.49
CA MET A 641 -2.39 6.37 20.88
C MET A 641 -1.96 4.92 20.98
N ALA A 642 -2.55 4.03 20.18
CA ALA A 642 -2.13 2.64 20.13
C ALA A 642 -0.66 2.51 19.68
N GLU A 643 -0.20 3.33 18.71
CA GLU A 643 1.21 3.39 18.30
C GLU A 643 2.13 3.80 19.45
N TYR A 644 1.75 4.81 20.25
CA TYR A 644 2.53 5.21 21.41
C TYR A 644 2.63 4.11 22.49
N VAL A 645 1.54 3.37 22.70
CA VAL A 645 1.55 2.24 23.64
C VAL A 645 2.43 1.10 23.14
N ILE A 646 2.51 0.86 21.82
CA ILE A 646 3.43 -0.14 21.26
C ILE A 646 4.88 0.23 21.54
N GLY A 647 5.25 1.50 21.36
CA GLY A 647 6.60 1.98 21.69
C GLY A 647 6.92 1.74 23.17
N ALA A 648 5.99 2.06 24.07
CA ALA A 648 6.17 1.81 25.50
C ALA A 648 6.29 0.32 25.85
N LEU A 649 5.53 -0.55 25.16
CA LEU A 649 5.66 -2.01 25.30
C LEU A 649 7.05 -2.50 24.92
N ALA A 650 7.61 -2.01 23.82
CA ALA A 650 8.98 -2.37 23.42
C ALA A 650 10.02 -1.90 24.44
N MET A 651 9.82 -0.74 25.06
CA MET A 651 10.72 -0.19 26.09
C MET A 651 10.73 -0.97 27.39
N VAL A 652 9.70 -1.75 27.70
CA VAL A 652 9.73 -2.71 28.81
C VAL A 652 10.91 -3.67 28.61
N GLY A 653 11.25 -4.02 27.39
CA GLY A 653 12.48 -4.73 27.02
C GLY A 653 12.54 -6.18 27.48
N THR A 654 11.52 -6.71 28.19
CA THR A 654 11.49 -8.14 28.52
C THR A 654 11.15 -8.96 27.26
N ASN A 655 11.65 -10.20 27.21
CA ASN A 655 11.36 -11.09 26.10
C ASN A 655 9.84 -11.25 25.86
N LYS A 656 9.04 -11.26 26.93
CA LYS A 656 7.57 -11.32 26.85
C LYS A 656 6.99 -10.05 26.20
N ALA A 657 7.48 -8.88 26.56
CA ALA A 657 7.02 -7.61 25.99
C ALA A 657 7.40 -7.50 24.50
N LEU A 658 8.63 -7.81 24.13
CA LEU A 658 9.10 -7.78 22.75
C LEU A 658 8.35 -8.79 21.87
N ARG A 659 8.08 -9.98 22.41
CA ARG A 659 7.24 -10.99 21.72
C ARG A 659 5.82 -10.49 21.51
N LEU A 660 5.24 -9.81 22.50
CA LEU A 660 3.91 -9.21 22.34
C LEU A 660 3.89 -8.16 21.22
N VAL A 661 4.91 -7.34 21.12
CA VAL A 661 5.05 -6.35 20.01
C VAL A 661 5.18 -7.07 18.68
N GLU A 662 5.92 -8.16 18.60
CA GLU A 662 6.07 -8.99 17.41
C GLU A 662 4.72 -9.61 16.96
N VAL A 663 3.94 -10.11 17.91
CA VAL A 663 2.56 -10.59 17.64
C VAL A 663 1.68 -9.46 17.11
N ILE A 664 1.79 -8.25 17.65
CA ILE A 664 1.06 -7.07 17.17
C ILE A 664 1.48 -6.76 15.73
N TYR A 665 2.79 -6.71 15.45
CA TYR A 665 3.33 -6.48 14.11
C TYR A 665 2.66 -7.39 13.07
N ARG A 666 2.66 -8.69 13.29
CA ARG A 666 2.09 -9.65 12.35
C ARG A 666 0.57 -9.59 12.26
N LYS A 667 -0.11 -9.51 13.39
CA LYS A 667 -1.58 -9.53 13.46
C LYS A 667 -2.22 -8.36 12.70
N PHE A 668 -1.56 -7.22 12.68
CA PHE A 668 -2.09 -6.00 12.10
C PHE A 668 -1.52 -5.66 10.72
N ALA A 669 -0.58 -6.43 10.18
CA ALA A 669 0.07 -6.19 8.89
C ALA A 669 -0.93 -5.85 7.76
N ASN A 670 -2.00 -6.63 7.64
CA ASN A 670 -3.02 -6.44 6.61
C ASN A 670 -4.29 -5.71 7.09
N LYS A 671 -4.48 -5.58 8.42
CA LYS A 671 -5.71 -5.00 8.98
C LYS A 671 -5.58 -3.52 9.32
N LYS A 672 -4.43 -3.13 9.82
CA LYS A 672 -4.10 -1.75 10.23
C LYS A 672 -2.61 -1.51 9.99
N PRO A 673 -2.18 -1.17 8.76
CA PRO A 673 -0.76 -1.03 8.39
C PRO A 673 0.02 -0.08 9.31
N ALA A 674 -0.59 1.03 9.74
CA ALA A 674 0.05 1.99 10.65
C ALA A 674 0.45 1.35 12.01
N ILE A 675 -0.40 0.49 12.57
CA ILE A 675 -0.10 -0.24 13.80
C ILE A 675 1.03 -1.23 13.60
N SER A 676 1.02 -1.93 12.45
CA SER A 676 2.10 -2.86 12.10
C SER A 676 3.43 -2.13 11.89
N SER A 677 3.42 -0.97 11.20
CA SER A 677 4.61 -0.14 11.02
C SER A 677 5.20 0.31 12.35
N ALA A 678 4.37 0.85 13.24
CA ALA A 678 4.81 1.26 14.58
C ALA A 678 5.42 0.10 15.39
N ALA A 679 4.85 -1.09 15.29
CA ALA A 679 5.38 -2.28 15.94
C ALA A 679 6.73 -2.71 15.33
N LYS A 680 6.87 -2.65 14.00
CA LYS A 680 8.14 -2.91 13.32
C LYS A 680 9.22 -1.91 13.73
N GLU A 681 8.89 -0.63 13.74
CA GLU A 681 9.80 0.44 14.15
C GLU A 681 10.26 0.26 15.60
N ALA A 682 9.35 -0.08 16.51
CA ALA A 682 9.66 -0.32 17.92
C ALA A 682 10.58 -1.55 18.12
N LEU A 683 10.35 -2.65 17.38
CA LEU A 683 11.22 -3.82 17.39
C LEU A 683 12.59 -3.52 16.77
N THR A 684 12.62 -2.75 15.69
CA THR A 684 13.86 -2.32 15.05
C THR A 684 14.72 -1.48 16.01
N ALA A 685 14.08 -0.56 16.74
CA ALA A 685 14.76 0.22 17.75
C ALA A 685 15.35 -0.66 18.88
N ALA A 686 14.59 -1.66 19.33
CA ALA A 686 15.06 -2.63 20.34
C ALA A 686 16.23 -3.50 19.81
N ALA A 687 16.16 -3.95 18.55
CA ALA A 687 17.21 -4.73 17.91
C ALA A 687 18.50 -3.90 17.76
N ASN A 688 18.38 -2.66 17.30
CA ASN A 688 19.50 -1.73 17.17
C ASN A 688 20.17 -1.45 18.53
N GLU A 689 19.37 -1.30 19.59
CA GLU A 689 19.92 -1.11 20.94
C GLU A 689 20.73 -2.33 21.42
N LEU A 690 20.31 -3.52 21.02
CA LEU A 690 21.02 -4.77 21.31
C LEU A 690 22.15 -5.08 20.30
N ASN A 691 22.33 -4.24 19.27
CA ASN A 691 23.26 -4.45 18.16
C ASN A 691 23.10 -5.80 17.45
N ILE A 692 21.84 -6.18 17.21
CA ILE A 692 21.46 -7.42 16.52
C ILE A 692 20.47 -7.14 15.40
N SER A 693 20.31 -8.08 14.46
CA SER A 693 19.29 -7.99 13.44
C SER A 693 17.88 -8.21 14.01
N MET A 694 16.85 -7.73 13.30
CA MET A 694 15.45 -7.99 13.64
C MET A 694 15.12 -9.48 13.69
N ASP A 695 15.71 -10.26 12.79
CA ASP A 695 15.49 -11.70 12.75
C ASP A 695 16.17 -12.40 13.94
N GLU A 696 17.33 -11.93 14.34
CA GLU A 696 18.02 -12.43 15.53
C GLU A 696 17.27 -12.06 16.82
N LEU A 697 16.73 -10.82 16.89
CA LEU A 697 15.84 -10.46 17.99
C LEU A 697 14.64 -11.40 18.07
N ALA A 698 14.01 -11.69 16.93
CA ALA A 698 12.85 -12.58 16.86
C ALA A 698 13.17 -14.03 17.28
N ASP A 699 14.41 -14.49 17.10
CA ASP A 699 14.86 -15.78 17.62
C ASP A 699 15.06 -15.72 19.13
N ARG A 700 15.73 -14.69 19.63
CA ARG A 700 16.06 -14.53 21.06
C ARG A 700 14.86 -14.34 21.98
N ILE A 701 13.75 -13.78 21.47
CA ILE A 701 12.55 -13.53 22.30
C ILE A 701 11.68 -14.80 22.51
N ILE A 702 12.06 -15.94 21.93
CA ILE A 702 11.33 -17.20 22.18
C ILE A 702 11.75 -17.72 23.56
N PRO A 703 10.82 -17.86 24.53
CA PRO A 703 11.17 -18.27 25.87
C PRO A 703 11.55 -19.73 25.94
N ASN A 704 12.45 -20.05 26.87
CA ASN A 704 12.75 -21.44 27.25
C ASN A 704 11.86 -21.94 28.41
N PHE A 705 11.04 -21.10 29.00
CA PHE A 705 10.10 -21.43 30.09
C PHE A 705 10.77 -22.03 31.36
N ASP A 706 12.00 -21.62 31.66
CA ASP A 706 12.83 -22.14 32.72
C ASP A 706 13.10 -23.64 32.59
N PHE A 707 13.10 -24.15 31.37
CA PHE A 707 13.60 -25.48 31.04
C PHE A 707 15.12 -25.44 31.03
N ASP A 708 15.74 -26.46 31.59
CA ASP A 708 17.16 -26.75 31.45
C ASP A 708 17.32 -27.66 30.23
N GLY A 709 17.75 -27.09 29.12
CA GLY A 709 17.67 -27.73 27.79
C GLY A 709 16.22 -28.05 27.41
N LEU A 710 15.92 -29.31 27.18
CA LEU A 710 14.60 -29.77 26.71
C LEU A 710 13.62 -30.13 27.84
N TYR A 711 14.09 -30.16 29.11
CA TYR A 711 13.33 -30.64 30.24
C TYR A 711 13.26 -29.62 31.38
N ARG A 712 12.11 -29.58 32.06
CA ARG A 712 11.96 -28.86 33.32
C ARG A 712 11.64 -29.86 34.42
N LYS A 713 12.54 -29.95 35.39
CA LYS A 713 12.40 -30.82 36.57
C LYS A 713 11.47 -30.18 37.59
N PHE A 714 10.65 -31.01 38.21
CA PHE A 714 9.81 -30.65 39.37
C PHE A 714 9.50 -31.88 40.19
N GLU A 715 9.11 -31.68 41.44
CA GLU A 715 8.83 -32.75 42.38
C GLU A 715 7.36 -32.73 42.81
N VAL A 716 6.74 -33.90 42.90
CA VAL A 716 5.39 -34.08 43.44
C VAL A 716 5.38 -35.33 44.31
N ASP A 717 4.97 -35.17 45.57
CA ASP A 717 4.87 -36.28 46.58
C ASP A 717 6.21 -37.01 46.80
N GLY A 718 7.35 -36.35 46.60
CA GLY A 718 8.66 -36.99 46.74
C GLY A 718 9.17 -37.73 45.53
N GLU A 719 8.45 -37.69 44.41
CA GLU A 719 8.87 -38.24 43.09
C GLU A 719 9.30 -37.13 42.14
N GLU A 720 10.40 -37.28 41.44
CA GLU A 720 10.90 -36.34 40.42
C GLU A 720 10.14 -36.58 39.12
N TYR A 721 9.68 -35.49 38.52
CA TYR A 721 9.10 -35.47 37.20
C TYR A 721 9.86 -34.52 36.29
N ARG A 722 9.79 -34.76 34.99
CA ARG A 722 10.36 -33.89 33.97
C ARG A 722 9.28 -33.49 32.96
N ALA A 723 8.97 -32.21 32.88
CA ALA A 723 8.09 -31.70 31.84
C ALA A 723 8.90 -31.46 30.57
N PHE A 724 8.29 -31.78 29.41
CA PHE A 724 8.86 -31.53 28.08
C PHE A 724 7.73 -31.15 27.09
N ILE A 725 8.11 -30.50 25.98
CA ILE A 725 7.18 -30.15 24.91
C ILE A 725 7.24 -31.26 23.85
N ASN A 726 6.11 -31.93 23.63
CA ASN A 726 6.01 -33.06 22.71
C ASN A 726 5.81 -32.65 21.24
N SER A 727 5.80 -33.59 20.33
CA SER A 727 5.63 -33.37 18.89
C SER A 727 4.30 -32.69 18.49
N GLU A 728 3.30 -32.65 19.37
CA GLU A 728 2.03 -31.95 19.17
C GLU A 728 2.08 -30.49 19.72
N PHE A 729 3.24 -30.02 20.16
CA PHE A 729 3.43 -28.74 20.84
C PHE A 729 2.57 -28.59 22.12
N THR A 730 2.42 -29.67 22.86
CA THR A 730 1.78 -29.69 24.18
C THR A 730 2.74 -30.20 25.23
N LEU A 731 2.47 -29.89 26.50
CA LEU A 731 3.28 -30.41 27.57
C LEU A 731 2.98 -31.91 27.79
N SER A 732 4.04 -32.66 28.01
CA SER A 732 4.02 -34.03 28.50
C SER A 732 5.01 -34.16 29.65
N PHE A 733 4.87 -35.22 30.42
CA PHE A 733 5.61 -35.41 31.67
C PHE A 733 6.25 -36.79 31.69
N LEU A 734 7.51 -36.85 32.08
CA LEU A 734 8.22 -38.09 32.33
C LEU A 734 8.31 -38.30 33.86
N ASN A 735 8.07 -39.47 34.30
CA ASN A 735 8.37 -39.89 35.67
C ASN A 735 9.82 -40.40 35.80
N GLU A 736 10.25 -40.83 36.98
CA GLU A 736 11.58 -41.36 37.22
C GLU A 736 11.92 -42.60 36.35
N ASP A 737 10.92 -43.41 35.99
CA ASP A 737 11.07 -44.57 35.08
C ASP A 737 11.08 -44.19 33.59
N ASN A 738 11.12 -42.89 33.25
CA ASN A 738 11.00 -42.36 31.87
C ASN A 738 9.64 -42.73 31.17
N LYS A 739 8.60 -43.01 31.91
CA LYS A 739 7.28 -43.25 31.33
C LYS A 739 6.58 -41.91 31.02
N VAL A 740 6.13 -41.78 29.78
CA VAL A 740 5.44 -40.55 29.32
C VAL A 740 3.99 -40.54 29.84
N ARG A 741 3.63 -39.38 30.38
CA ARG A 741 2.25 -39.04 30.78
C ARG A 741 1.82 -37.77 30.06
N LYS A 742 0.62 -37.77 29.45
CA LYS A 742 0.03 -36.59 28.79
C LYS A 742 -0.61 -35.61 29.79
N SER A 743 -0.87 -36.00 30.99
CA SER A 743 -1.48 -35.16 32.02
C SER A 743 -0.53 -34.94 33.20
N ILE A 744 -0.59 -33.74 33.75
CA ILE A 744 0.17 -33.33 34.93
C ILE A 744 -0.19 -34.28 36.11
N PRO A 745 0.79 -34.65 36.96
CA PRO A 745 0.52 -35.47 38.14
C PRO A 745 -0.59 -34.90 39.03
N ALA A 746 -1.45 -35.75 39.59
CA ALA A 746 -2.68 -35.33 40.27
C ALA A 746 -2.44 -34.35 41.44
N ASN A 747 -1.41 -34.61 42.24
CA ASN A 747 -1.09 -33.82 43.46
C ASN A 747 -0.15 -32.64 43.20
N THR A 748 0.13 -32.29 41.92
CA THR A 748 0.94 -31.09 41.63
C THR A 748 0.36 -29.85 42.30
N PRO A 749 1.15 -29.00 42.91
CA PRO A 749 0.71 -27.73 43.54
C PRO A 749 -0.12 -26.86 42.57
N LYS A 750 -1.10 -26.15 43.12
CA LYS A 750 -2.03 -25.34 42.30
C LYS A 750 -1.30 -24.27 41.47
N GLU A 751 -0.30 -23.65 42.07
CA GLU A 751 0.55 -22.62 41.47
C GLU A 751 1.30 -23.18 40.25
N LEU A 752 1.94 -24.32 40.42
CA LEU A 752 2.68 -25.01 39.34
C LEU A 752 1.73 -25.51 38.22
N LYS A 753 0.52 -25.95 38.58
CA LYS A 753 -0.52 -26.28 37.59
C LYS A 753 -0.94 -25.08 36.76
N ALA A 754 -1.08 -23.91 37.39
CA ALA A 754 -1.44 -22.69 36.73
C ALA A 754 -0.31 -22.23 35.78
N GLU A 755 0.93 -22.34 36.21
CA GLU A 755 2.10 -22.05 35.42
C GLU A 755 2.20 -22.92 34.17
N PHE A 756 2.08 -24.22 34.30
CA PHE A 756 2.08 -25.14 33.15
C PHE A 756 0.95 -24.86 32.14
N LYS A 757 -0.23 -24.46 32.60
CA LYS A 757 -1.32 -24.01 31.73
C LYS A 757 -0.98 -22.73 30.97
N GLU A 758 -0.31 -21.80 31.60
CA GLU A 758 0.14 -20.57 30.94
C GLU A 758 1.24 -20.88 29.92
N ILE A 759 2.19 -21.76 30.24
CA ILE A 759 3.19 -22.27 29.28
C ILE A 759 2.51 -22.89 28.05
N GLU A 760 1.53 -23.76 28.21
CA GLU A 760 0.82 -24.37 27.08
C GLU A 760 0.10 -23.33 26.21
N LYS A 761 -0.46 -22.31 26.83
CA LYS A 761 -1.11 -21.22 26.09
C LYS A 761 -0.08 -20.39 25.32
N GLU A 762 1.06 -20.07 25.93
CA GLU A 762 2.13 -19.34 25.27
C GLU A 762 2.75 -20.14 24.13
N VAL A 763 2.97 -21.46 24.31
CA VAL A 763 3.45 -22.36 23.26
C VAL A 763 2.51 -22.33 22.04
N ARG A 764 1.20 -22.40 22.27
CA ARG A 764 0.21 -22.29 21.16
C ARG A 764 0.32 -20.96 20.40
N ASP A 765 0.57 -19.86 21.09
CA ASP A 765 0.74 -18.56 20.43
C ASP A 765 2.08 -18.46 19.69
N ILE A 766 3.14 -19.05 20.23
CA ILE A 766 4.44 -19.18 19.55
C ILE A 766 4.28 -20.00 18.27
N VAL A 767 3.62 -21.14 18.35
CA VAL A 767 3.40 -22.03 17.19
C VAL A 767 2.69 -21.31 16.06
N LYS A 768 1.66 -20.53 16.35
CA LYS A 768 0.96 -19.73 15.32
C LYS A 768 1.88 -18.72 14.62
N SER A 769 2.87 -18.19 15.33
CA SER A 769 3.79 -17.18 14.78
C SER A 769 4.99 -17.81 14.07
N GLN A 770 5.57 -18.86 14.63
CA GLN A 770 6.85 -19.41 14.16
C GLN A 770 6.72 -20.22 12.87
N SER A 771 5.63 -20.95 12.67
CA SER A 771 5.47 -21.74 11.43
C SER A 771 5.57 -20.89 10.17
N GLY A 772 4.89 -19.74 10.14
CA GLY A 772 4.96 -18.82 8.99
C GLY A 772 6.32 -18.13 8.86
N ARG A 773 7.02 -17.88 10.00
CA ARG A 773 8.35 -17.30 10.00
C ARG A 773 9.40 -18.28 9.45
N LEU A 774 9.36 -19.52 9.85
CA LEU A 774 10.28 -20.54 9.36
C LEU A 774 10.07 -20.82 7.85
N GLU A 775 8.81 -20.82 7.37
CA GLU A 775 8.53 -20.87 5.93
C GLU A 775 9.14 -19.67 5.19
N LYS A 776 9.01 -18.46 5.75
CA LYS A 776 9.65 -17.26 5.21
C LYS A 776 11.17 -17.40 5.17
N TYR A 777 11.78 -17.88 6.25
CA TYR A 777 13.22 -18.07 6.33
C TYR A 777 13.76 -19.09 5.31
N MET A 778 13.00 -20.15 5.02
CA MET A 778 13.34 -21.05 3.92
C MET A 778 13.37 -20.33 2.57
N LEU A 779 12.36 -19.47 2.32
CA LEU A 779 12.24 -18.71 1.06
C LEU A 779 13.25 -17.58 0.94
N GLU A 780 13.68 -17.00 2.05
CA GLU A 780 14.67 -15.93 2.11
C GLU A 780 16.10 -16.44 2.31
N GLU A 781 16.26 -17.77 2.31
CA GLU A 781 17.57 -18.43 2.45
C GLU A 781 18.35 -18.01 3.70
N ARG A 782 17.61 -17.83 4.83
CA ARG A 782 18.28 -17.52 6.08
C ARG A 782 19.21 -18.65 6.49
N ARG A 783 20.42 -18.27 6.91
CA ARG A 783 21.45 -19.17 7.42
C ARG A 783 21.84 -18.75 8.83
N TRP A 784 21.95 -19.73 9.71
CA TRP A 784 22.44 -19.56 11.08
C TRP A 784 23.84 -20.17 11.17
N PRO A 785 24.82 -19.51 11.81
CA PRO A 785 26.04 -20.18 12.25
C PRO A 785 25.67 -21.42 13.08
N VAL A 786 26.46 -22.49 12.99
CA VAL A 786 26.16 -23.77 13.69
C VAL A 786 25.86 -23.57 15.18
N ASN A 787 26.70 -22.78 15.89
CA ASN A 787 26.48 -22.52 17.31
C ASN A 787 25.17 -21.80 17.61
N ASP A 788 24.81 -20.81 16.78
CA ASP A 788 23.53 -20.09 16.94
C ASP A 788 22.35 -21.00 16.65
N TRP A 789 22.44 -21.82 15.59
CA TRP A 789 21.40 -22.79 15.24
C TRP A 789 21.17 -23.79 16.38
N GLN A 790 22.24 -24.35 16.95
CA GLN A 790 22.14 -25.24 18.10
C GLN A 790 21.49 -24.58 19.31
N ASN A 791 21.91 -23.35 19.65
CA ASN A 791 21.33 -22.60 20.75
C ASN A 791 19.83 -22.30 20.52
N PHE A 792 19.41 -21.93 19.32
CA PHE A 792 18.03 -21.59 19.03
C PHE A 792 17.13 -22.82 18.90
N PHE A 793 17.61 -23.90 18.34
CA PHE A 793 16.78 -25.05 18.04
C PHE A 793 16.96 -26.21 19.03
N PHE A 794 18.17 -26.51 19.50
CA PHE A 794 18.39 -27.64 20.40
C PHE A 794 18.28 -27.28 21.87
N MET A 795 18.59 -26.04 22.24
CA MET A 795 18.52 -25.57 23.65
C MET A 795 17.16 -24.95 23.99
N ASN A 796 16.28 -24.74 23.02
CA ASN A 796 14.96 -24.20 23.27
C ASN A 796 13.89 -25.29 23.08
N PRO A 797 13.10 -25.61 24.11
CA PRO A 797 12.17 -26.76 24.09
C PRO A 797 11.05 -26.64 23.05
N VAL A 798 10.65 -25.41 22.67
CA VAL A 798 9.65 -25.20 21.61
C VAL A 798 10.30 -25.36 20.24
N MET A 799 11.48 -24.76 20.04
CA MET A 799 12.15 -24.76 18.76
C MET A 799 12.74 -26.12 18.42
N PHE A 800 13.04 -26.94 19.40
CA PHE A 800 13.46 -28.32 19.19
C PHE A 800 12.38 -29.14 18.46
N VAL A 801 11.12 -28.97 18.81
CA VAL A 801 10.03 -29.63 18.08
C VAL A 801 9.98 -29.20 16.61
N TYR A 802 10.34 -27.94 16.30
CA TYR A 802 10.48 -27.50 14.93
C TYR A 802 11.71 -28.12 14.25
N ALA A 803 12.83 -28.23 14.96
CA ALA A 803 14.01 -28.92 14.42
C ALA A 803 13.70 -30.34 13.96
N LEU A 804 12.91 -31.09 14.75
CA LEU A 804 12.49 -32.45 14.43
C LEU A 804 11.51 -32.54 13.24
N LYS A 805 10.83 -31.44 12.90
CA LYS A 805 9.78 -31.41 11.85
C LYS A 805 10.25 -30.78 10.54
N LEU A 806 11.52 -30.49 10.41
CA LEU A 806 12.10 -29.86 9.23
C LEU A 806 13.33 -30.64 8.76
N VAL A 807 13.58 -30.55 7.47
CA VAL A 807 14.83 -30.99 6.86
C VAL A 807 15.73 -29.79 6.66
N TRP A 808 17.00 -29.92 7.02
CA TRP A 808 17.98 -28.88 7.10
C TRP A 808 19.09 -29.07 6.08
N GLY A 809 19.69 -27.97 5.61
CA GLY A 809 20.87 -27.99 4.76
C GLY A 809 22.06 -27.41 5.52
N VAL A 810 23.22 -28.00 5.28
CA VAL A 810 24.54 -27.48 5.71
C VAL A 810 25.13 -26.69 4.58
N PHE A 811 25.57 -25.48 4.86
CA PHE A 811 26.12 -24.55 3.85
C PHE A 811 27.50 -24.06 4.26
N ASP A 812 28.33 -23.78 3.28
CA ASP A 812 29.60 -23.06 3.49
C ASP A 812 29.39 -21.53 3.55
N LYS A 813 30.46 -20.79 3.77
CA LYS A 813 30.48 -19.33 3.79
C LYS A 813 30.05 -18.67 2.46
N ASP A 814 30.18 -19.39 1.35
CA ASP A 814 29.82 -18.95 0.01
C ASP A 814 28.40 -19.38 -0.38
N ASN A 815 27.63 -19.88 0.59
CA ASN A 815 26.25 -20.35 0.47
C ASN A 815 26.09 -21.58 -0.46
N ASN A 816 27.13 -22.38 -0.66
CA ASN A 816 27.04 -23.65 -1.36
C ASN A 816 26.49 -24.72 -0.41
N LEU A 817 25.54 -25.54 -0.89
CA LEU A 817 25.01 -26.66 -0.14
C LEU A 817 26.05 -27.79 -0.05
N LEU A 818 26.43 -28.14 1.18
CA LEU A 818 27.38 -29.19 1.48
C LEU A 818 26.68 -30.53 1.77
N ASP A 819 25.64 -30.48 2.63
CA ASP A 819 24.91 -31.66 3.06
C ASP A 819 23.46 -31.33 3.41
N VAL A 820 22.63 -32.35 3.60
CA VAL A 820 21.21 -32.23 3.98
C VAL A 820 20.87 -33.29 5.01
N PHE A 821 20.24 -32.87 6.11
CA PHE A 821 19.97 -33.73 7.25
C PHE A 821 18.59 -33.52 7.88
N TYR A 822 18.14 -34.46 8.67
CA TYR A 822 17.04 -34.34 9.61
C TYR A 822 17.54 -34.56 11.04
N CYS A 823 16.77 -34.07 12.02
CA CYS A 823 17.08 -34.21 13.44
C CYS A 823 16.31 -35.38 14.06
N SER A 824 16.95 -36.10 14.95
CA SER A 824 16.32 -37.13 15.79
C SER A 824 16.03 -36.62 17.20
N GLU A 825 15.16 -37.30 17.94
CA GLU A 825 14.77 -36.94 19.32
C GLU A 825 15.94 -37.00 20.31
N ASP A 826 16.99 -37.75 20.03
CA ASP A 826 18.23 -37.81 20.80
C ASP A 826 19.25 -36.73 20.46
N THR A 827 18.84 -35.75 19.63
CA THR A 827 19.66 -34.67 19.13
C THR A 827 20.71 -35.04 18.09
N SER A 828 20.74 -36.31 17.62
CA SER A 828 21.60 -36.72 16.51
C SER A 828 21.04 -36.24 15.17
N LEU A 829 21.95 -36.05 14.19
CA LEU A 829 21.63 -35.56 12.85
C LEU A 829 21.93 -36.67 11.84
N TYR A 830 21.00 -36.94 10.94
CA TYR A 830 21.11 -38.00 9.95
C TYR A 830 20.85 -37.52 8.54
N ASP A 831 21.61 -38.00 7.60
CA ASP A 831 21.36 -37.81 6.17
C ASP A 831 20.18 -38.65 5.66
N VAL A 832 19.93 -38.60 4.34
CA VAL A 832 18.85 -39.38 3.69
C VAL A 832 19.02 -40.89 3.83
N ASN A 833 20.24 -41.39 4.07
CA ASN A 833 20.61 -42.81 4.21
C ASN A 833 20.72 -43.27 5.67
N ASP A 834 20.36 -42.43 6.63
CA ASP A 834 20.54 -42.62 8.07
C ASP A 834 22.02 -42.67 8.52
N GLU A 835 22.92 -42.02 7.75
CA GLU A 835 24.30 -41.84 8.17
C GLU A 835 24.39 -40.55 9.02
N GLU A 836 25.19 -40.61 10.08
CA GLU A 836 25.30 -39.48 11.02
C GLU A 836 26.06 -38.31 10.37
N VAL A 837 25.47 -37.11 10.47
CA VAL A 837 26.02 -35.85 9.93
C VAL A 837 26.69 -35.10 11.06
N MET A 838 27.97 -34.76 10.87
CA MET A 838 28.75 -33.98 11.81
C MET A 838 28.86 -32.52 11.32
N LEU A 839 28.57 -31.57 12.20
CA LEU A 839 28.65 -30.13 11.90
C LEU A 839 29.98 -29.55 12.34
N ASN A 840 30.53 -28.65 11.55
CA ASN A 840 31.70 -27.86 11.90
C ASN A 840 31.30 -26.40 12.26
N GLU A 841 32.04 -25.78 13.15
CA GLU A 841 31.73 -24.41 13.64
C GLU A 841 31.77 -23.32 12.57
N ASP A 842 32.48 -23.52 11.47
CA ASP A 842 32.60 -22.59 10.35
C ASP A 842 31.45 -22.73 9.32
N GLN A 843 30.54 -23.66 9.52
CA GLN A 843 29.41 -23.92 8.67
C GLN A 843 28.14 -23.14 9.08
N PHE A 844 27.20 -23.12 8.17
CA PHE A 844 25.90 -22.50 8.37
C PHE A 844 24.77 -23.50 8.13
N ILE A 845 23.73 -23.40 8.92
CA ILE A 845 22.54 -24.25 8.80
C ILE A 845 21.39 -23.41 8.27
N GLY A 846 20.61 -23.99 7.35
CA GLY A 846 19.41 -23.36 6.82
C GLY A 846 18.29 -24.39 6.58
N ILE A 847 17.05 -23.94 6.57
CA ILE A 847 15.93 -24.79 6.16
C ILE A 847 16.08 -25.04 4.66
N ILE A 848 16.20 -26.30 4.26
CA ILE A 848 16.42 -26.63 2.85
C ILE A 848 15.19 -26.35 2.00
N HIS A 849 15.36 -25.63 0.91
CA HIS A 849 14.35 -25.50 -0.13
C HIS A 849 14.61 -26.56 -1.22
N PRO A 850 13.58 -27.24 -1.73
CA PRO A 850 13.75 -28.29 -2.74
C PRO A 850 14.53 -27.88 -4.00
N VAL A 851 14.58 -26.59 -4.31
CA VAL A 851 15.32 -26.04 -5.46
C VAL A 851 16.82 -26.30 -5.41
N TYR A 852 17.37 -26.53 -4.20
CA TYR A 852 18.79 -26.85 -4.01
C TYR A 852 19.16 -28.29 -4.32
N LEU A 853 18.14 -29.15 -4.49
CA LEU A 853 18.34 -30.58 -4.65
C LEU A 853 18.27 -30.97 -6.13
N SER A 854 19.14 -31.89 -6.57
CA SER A 854 18.95 -32.54 -7.86
C SER A 854 17.65 -33.34 -7.86
N PRO A 855 17.04 -33.64 -9.03
CA PRO A 855 15.82 -34.44 -9.11
C PRO A 855 15.93 -35.78 -8.40
N GLU A 856 17.10 -36.43 -8.43
CA GLU A 856 17.35 -37.72 -7.78
C GLU A 856 17.37 -37.55 -6.26
N LYS A 857 18.12 -36.57 -5.72
CA LYS A 857 18.16 -36.27 -4.29
C LYS A 857 16.82 -35.79 -3.78
N LEU A 858 16.08 -35.00 -4.55
CA LEU A 858 14.74 -34.57 -4.22
C LEU A 858 13.78 -35.75 -4.03
N LYS A 859 13.83 -36.70 -4.93
CA LYS A 859 13.02 -37.91 -4.83
C LYS A 859 13.37 -38.76 -3.58
N LEU A 860 14.65 -38.95 -3.30
CA LEU A 860 15.12 -39.65 -2.09
C LEU A 860 14.61 -38.97 -0.81
N TRP A 861 14.73 -37.66 -0.73
CA TRP A 861 14.23 -36.92 0.43
C TRP A 861 12.71 -36.90 0.52
N TYR A 862 12.01 -36.86 -0.59
CA TYR A 862 10.54 -36.98 -0.62
C TYR A 862 10.11 -38.35 -0.08
N ASP A 863 10.70 -39.41 -0.56
CA ASP A 863 10.42 -40.77 -0.12
C ASP A 863 10.80 -40.97 1.37
N LYS A 864 11.92 -40.34 1.81
CA LYS A 864 12.34 -40.44 3.23
C LYS A 864 11.36 -39.74 4.15
N VAL A 865 10.98 -38.50 3.86
CA VAL A 865 10.01 -37.71 4.64
C VAL A 865 8.65 -38.41 4.69
N TYR A 866 8.21 -39.02 3.58
CA TYR A 866 6.97 -39.79 3.50
C TYR A 866 7.03 -41.05 4.36
N ASN A 867 8.10 -41.81 4.24
CA ASN A 867 8.26 -43.06 4.99
C ASN A 867 8.42 -42.84 6.50
N MET A 868 9.06 -41.77 6.90
CA MET A 868 9.18 -41.38 8.31
C MET A 868 7.88 -40.81 8.87
N GLN A 869 6.85 -40.59 8.05
CA GLN A 869 5.63 -39.85 8.43
C GLN A 869 5.95 -38.50 9.08
N LEU A 870 7.01 -37.82 8.60
CA LEU A 870 7.43 -36.53 9.09
C LEU A 870 6.35 -35.52 8.70
N ILE A 871 5.47 -35.18 9.63
CA ILE A 871 4.48 -34.16 9.43
C ILE A 871 5.21 -32.80 9.50
N THR A 872 5.58 -32.30 8.33
CA THR A 872 6.21 -30.98 8.23
C THR A 872 5.23 -29.87 8.60
N ILE A 873 5.74 -28.79 9.15
CA ILE A 873 4.94 -27.64 9.66
C ILE A 873 4.31 -26.85 8.52
N PHE A 874 4.94 -26.89 7.38
CA PHE A 874 4.49 -26.36 6.10
C PHE A 874 4.96 -27.32 4.99
N PRO A 875 4.34 -27.30 3.81
CA PRO A 875 4.77 -28.14 2.69
C PRO A 875 6.21 -27.79 2.30
N GLN A 876 7.19 -28.55 2.76
CA GLN A 876 8.60 -28.31 2.47
C GLN A 876 9.00 -28.95 1.13
N PHE A 877 8.66 -30.23 0.91
CA PHE A 877 8.98 -31.00 -0.31
C PHE A 877 7.81 -31.15 -1.29
N GLU A 878 6.61 -30.87 -0.86
CA GLU A 878 5.37 -30.97 -1.65
C GLU A 878 5.17 -29.78 -2.61
N ARG A 879 6.18 -28.94 -2.76
CA ARG A 879 6.15 -27.74 -3.60
C ARG A 879 6.54 -28.08 -5.03
N SER A 880 5.77 -27.60 -5.99
CA SER A 880 6.21 -27.64 -7.39
C SER A 880 7.40 -26.68 -7.57
N ILE A 881 8.50 -27.21 -8.06
CA ILE A 881 9.64 -26.39 -8.49
C ILE A 881 9.30 -25.85 -9.87
N ILE A 882 9.22 -24.54 -9.98
CA ILE A 882 8.91 -23.83 -11.22
C ILE A 882 10.12 -22.98 -11.55
N ALA A 883 10.84 -23.35 -12.61
CA ALA A 883 11.96 -22.58 -13.11
C ALA A 883 11.46 -21.46 -14.04
N VAL A 884 12.07 -20.30 -13.95
CA VAL A 884 11.87 -19.20 -14.88
C VAL A 884 12.52 -19.60 -16.21
N GLU A 885 11.83 -19.39 -17.34
CA GLU A 885 12.40 -19.68 -18.65
C GLU A 885 13.65 -18.81 -18.92
N GLU A 886 14.61 -19.35 -19.66
CA GLU A 886 15.86 -18.65 -19.95
C GLU A 886 15.63 -17.27 -20.59
N SER A 887 14.61 -17.17 -21.45
CA SER A 887 14.19 -15.93 -22.11
C SER A 887 13.65 -14.85 -21.15
N GLU A 888 13.25 -15.23 -19.93
CA GLU A 888 12.68 -14.32 -18.94
C GLU A 888 13.67 -13.96 -17.80
N LYS A 889 14.84 -14.60 -17.74
CA LYS A 889 15.80 -14.40 -16.64
C LYS A 889 16.32 -12.96 -16.52
N GLU A 890 16.41 -12.25 -17.62
CA GLU A 890 16.85 -10.85 -17.66
C GLU A 890 15.69 -9.84 -17.55
N GLN A 891 14.44 -10.33 -17.46
CA GLN A 891 13.27 -9.48 -17.36
C GLN A 891 12.89 -9.21 -15.91
N SER A 892 12.31 -8.05 -15.63
CA SER A 892 11.81 -7.70 -14.30
C SER A 892 10.47 -8.36 -13.92
N TYR A 893 9.87 -9.12 -14.84
CA TYR A 893 8.60 -9.82 -14.64
C TYR A 893 8.55 -11.10 -15.46
N SER A 894 7.79 -12.10 -14.98
CA SER A 894 7.51 -13.33 -15.72
C SER A 894 6.06 -13.37 -16.19
N LYS A 895 5.85 -13.81 -17.43
CA LYS A 895 4.52 -14.06 -18.00
C LYS A 895 4.01 -15.49 -17.76
N MET A 896 4.77 -16.31 -17.06
CA MET A 896 4.47 -17.74 -16.83
C MET A 896 3.05 -17.98 -16.29
N PHE A 897 2.54 -17.06 -15.48
CA PHE A 897 1.19 -17.15 -14.89
C PHE A 897 0.14 -16.30 -15.61
N TYR A 898 0.53 -15.62 -16.71
CA TYR A 898 -0.38 -14.77 -17.47
C TYR A 898 -1.54 -15.58 -18.06
N GLY A 899 -2.77 -15.12 -17.84
CA GLY A 899 -3.97 -15.79 -18.33
C GLY A 899 -4.32 -17.12 -17.66
N LYS A 900 -3.55 -17.57 -16.65
CA LYS A 900 -3.89 -18.75 -15.88
C LYS A 900 -4.96 -18.38 -14.85
N GLY A 901 -6.18 -18.87 -15.07
CA GLY A 901 -7.29 -18.67 -14.15
C GLY A 901 -7.07 -19.35 -12.80
N VAL A 902 -7.47 -18.69 -11.73
CA VAL A 902 -7.55 -19.32 -10.41
C VAL A 902 -8.96 -19.95 -10.29
N PRO A 903 -9.09 -21.26 -10.07
CA PRO A 903 -10.39 -21.96 -10.10
C PRO A 903 -11.31 -21.64 -8.93
N LYS A 904 -10.92 -20.70 -8.06
CA LYS A 904 -11.68 -20.30 -6.86
C LYS A 904 -11.86 -18.78 -6.87
N GLY A 905 -13.02 -18.32 -6.40
CA GLY A 905 -13.41 -16.92 -6.45
C GLY A 905 -12.45 -15.94 -5.74
N ALA A 906 -12.60 -14.66 -6.02
CA ALA A 906 -11.75 -13.57 -5.54
C ALA A 906 -11.55 -13.56 -4.00
N ASP A 907 -12.57 -13.93 -3.23
CA ASP A 907 -12.47 -14.01 -1.76
C ASP A 907 -11.49 -15.09 -1.29
N PHE A 908 -11.42 -16.23 -2.00
CA PHE A 908 -10.44 -17.26 -1.70
C PHE A 908 -9.04 -16.79 -2.01
N VAL A 909 -8.83 -16.16 -3.17
CA VAL A 909 -7.52 -15.63 -3.59
C VAL A 909 -7.05 -14.59 -2.60
N ASN A 910 -7.89 -13.62 -2.25
CA ASN A 910 -7.59 -12.61 -1.25
C ASN A 910 -7.19 -13.24 0.10
N THR A 911 -7.96 -14.22 0.57
CA THR A 911 -7.69 -14.91 1.83
C THR A 911 -6.39 -15.71 1.77
N PHE A 912 -6.13 -16.40 0.66
CA PHE A 912 -4.91 -17.18 0.45
C PHE A 912 -3.67 -16.29 0.41
N MET A 913 -3.69 -15.22 -0.39
CA MET A 913 -2.57 -14.29 -0.51
C MET A 913 -2.24 -13.64 0.84
N VAL A 914 -3.25 -13.19 1.58
CA VAL A 914 -3.08 -12.62 2.92
C VAL A 914 -2.50 -13.63 3.90
N LYS A 915 -2.96 -14.90 3.87
CA LYS A 915 -2.41 -15.98 4.72
C LYS A 915 -0.94 -16.27 4.41
N LYS A 916 -0.52 -16.05 3.17
CA LYS A 916 0.87 -16.22 2.71
C LYS A 916 1.68 -14.92 2.83
N ASN A 917 1.22 -13.96 3.63
CA ASN A 917 1.87 -12.69 3.93
C ASN A 917 2.06 -11.76 2.72
N TRP A 918 1.20 -11.86 1.72
CA TRP A 918 1.11 -10.85 0.68
C TRP A 918 0.29 -9.66 1.16
N ILE A 919 0.77 -8.47 0.91
CA ILE A 919 0.10 -7.21 1.24
C ILE A 919 -0.72 -6.78 0.03
N LYS A 920 -2.03 -6.63 0.21
CA LYS A 920 -2.92 -6.15 -0.83
C LYS A 920 -2.83 -4.63 -0.92
N SER A 921 -2.53 -4.09 -2.11
CA SER A 921 -2.73 -2.67 -2.39
C SER A 921 -4.19 -2.39 -2.72
N THR A 922 -4.63 -1.14 -2.51
CA THR A 922 -5.98 -0.70 -2.89
C THR A 922 -6.05 -0.58 -4.40
N GLY A 923 -6.72 -1.54 -5.05
CA GLY A 923 -7.02 -1.49 -6.49
C GLY A 923 -8.47 -1.10 -6.73
N ASP A 924 -8.70 -0.26 -7.71
CA ASP A 924 -10.03 0.07 -8.21
C ASP A 924 -10.50 -0.96 -9.25
N GLY A 925 -11.77 -1.36 -9.17
CA GLY A 925 -12.48 -1.97 -10.30
C GLY A 925 -12.14 -3.42 -10.65
N GLY A 926 -12.08 -4.34 -9.69
CA GLY A 926 -11.93 -5.79 -9.96
C GLY A 926 -10.49 -6.27 -10.16
N TYR A 927 -9.53 -5.37 -10.10
CA TYR A 927 -8.11 -5.63 -10.14
C TYR A 927 -7.54 -5.63 -8.73
N SER A 928 -6.76 -6.65 -8.38
CA SER A 928 -6.08 -6.73 -7.08
C SER A 928 -4.59 -6.91 -7.30
N GLU A 929 -3.82 -5.96 -6.79
CA GLU A 929 -2.38 -6.04 -6.73
C GLU A 929 -1.95 -6.51 -5.34
N PHE A 930 -1.05 -7.47 -5.30
CA PHE A 930 -0.44 -7.97 -4.09
C PHE A 930 1.07 -7.79 -4.15
N THR A 931 1.65 -7.41 -3.03
CA THR A 931 3.09 -7.22 -2.90
C THR A 931 3.62 -8.07 -1.77
N LYS A 932 4.78 -8.69 -1.95
CA LYS A 932 5.52 -9.39 -0.91
C LYS A 932 7.00 -9.05 -0.98
N TRP A 933 7.58 -8.76 0.16
CA TRP A 933 9.00 -8.51 0.31
C TRP A 933 9.72 -9.79 0.74
N TYR A 934 10.83 -10.08 0.08
CA TYR A 934 11.80 -11.12 0.42
C TYR A 934 13.14 -10.45 0.63
N ARG A 935 13.64 -10.50 1.85
CA ARG A 935 14.71 -9.59 2.29
C ARG A 935 14.31 -8.14 2.04
N ASP A 936 15.06 -7.19 2.48
CA ASP A 936 14.68 -5.77 2.26
C ASP A 936 14.91 -5.28 0.81
N GLU A 937 15.45 -6.13 -0.06
CA GLU A 937 15.88 -5.80 -1.42
C GLU A 937 14.98 -6.37 -2.53
N ILE A 938 14.33 -7.50 -2.29
CA ILE A 938 13.54 -8.20 -3.31
C ILE A 938 12.04 -8.01 -3.04
N ARG A 939 11.35 -7.41 -3.99
CA ARG A 939 9.91 -7.21 -3.94
C ARG A 939 9.22 -7.95 -5.08
N ALA A 940 8.34 -8.89 -4.72
CA ALA A 940 7.49 -9.57 -5.68
C ALA A 940 6.12 -8.89 -5.77
N TYR A 941 5.61 -8.79 -6.99
CA TYR A 941 4.27 -8.31 -7.30
C TYR A 941 3.46 -9.44 -7.91
N ALA A 942 2.18 -9.52 -7.54
CA ALA A 942 1.23 -10.40 -8.19
C ALA A 942 -0.02 -9.60 -8.53
N ASN A 943 -0.35 -9.55 -9.80
CA ASN A 943 -1.52 -8.90 -10.32
C ASN A 943 -2.59 -9.94 -10.62
N ILE A 944 -3.76 -9.79 -10.00
CA ILE A 944 -4.89 -10.70 -10.17
C ILE A 944 -6.07 -9.90 -10.66
N GLU A 945 -6.47 -10.17 -11.89
CA GLU A 945 -7.67 -9.60 -12.48
C GLU A 945 -8.88 -10.43 -12.06
N GLY A 946 -9.90 -9.77 -11.53
CA GLY A 946 -11.19 -10.40 -11.30
C GLY A 946 -11.90 -10.69 -12.61
N PRO A 947 -12.88 -11.62 -12.62
CA PRO A 947 -13.66 -11.94 -13.81
C PRO A 947 -14.47 -10.74 -14.31
#